data_1dc034886f5982204effc07aecfbad66
#
_entry.id   1dc034886f5982204effc07aecfbad66
#
_cell.length_a   1.000
_cell.length_b   1.000
_cell.length_c   1.000
_cell.angle_alpha   90.00
_cell.angle_beta   90.00
_cell.angle_gamma   90.00
#
_symmetry.space_group_name_H-M   'P 1'
#
loop_
_entity.id
_entity.type
_entity.pdbx_description
1 polymer ?
#
loop_
_entity_poly.entity_id
_entity_poly.type
_entity_poly.pdbx_seq_one_letter_code
_entity_poly.pdbx_strand_id
1 'polypeptide(L)'
;MAEQVVSRKQSANAIRALSMDAVQKAKSGHPGAPMGMADIAQVLWCDFLKHNPGDPNWFNRDRFVLSNGHGSMLMYSLLHLTGYDLSIDDLQQFRQFDSKTPGHPEFGYTPGVETTTGPLGQGLANAVGMAIAEKTLGAQFNRENHQVIDHYTYVFAGDGCLMEGISHEVCSLAGTLNLGKLVVFYDDNGISIDGEVGEWFSDDTGKRFEAYGWQVLSVDGHDPVAISEAIEQAQSETSRPTLISCKTIIGFGSPNKQGTSATHGAPLGDEEIAATRAALEWPHAPFVIPEEIKQSWDAIEKGFTAESAWKEKLVIYEEEYPELAMELVRRLKGQLPSYFSAKADEFIAKCQSSDDNIPSRKASQNCIEAYASLLPELIGGSADLTGSNLTNWSGSSAISQKADGNYIYYGVREFGMSAIATGIALHGGFIPYTATFLIFMEYARNAVRMSALMKQQSIFVYTHDSIGQGEDGPTHQPVEQLASLRTTPNMSVWRPCDNVESAVAWKSAIERQVGPTSLVFSRQNLPHQARSDEQLQAISRGAYILKDCQGEPAVIVLATGSEVAISLAAVETLQAEGIKARLVSMPSVDVFEAQDADYQEQVLPMSVRRRVAVEAAGVDYWRKFVGLDGKVIGMHTFGESAPGPVLMEHFGFSAENIVATVKSFDA
;
A
#
# COMPACT_ATOMS: atom_id res chain seq x y z
N MET A 1 5.68 -0.69 -53.47
CA MET A 1 4.99 -1.85 -52.88
C MET A 1 3.89 -1.23 -52.04
N ALA A 2 2.63 -1.66 -52.14
CA ALA A 2 1.59 -1.17 -51.22
C ALA A 2 2.00 -1.59 -49.80
N GLU A 3 2.05 -0.65 -48.85
CA GLU A 3 2.22 -0.96 -47.44
C GLU A 3 1.11 -1.95 -47.06
N GLN A 4 1.51 -3.14 -46.65
CA GLN A 4 0.58 -4.15 -46.18
C GLN A 4 0.07 -3.67 -44.80
N VAL A 5 -1.17 -3.18 -44.74
CA VAL A 5 -1.78 -2.71 -43.48
C VAL A 5 -1.87 -3.91 -42.54
N VAL A 6 -1.16 -3.86 -41.41
CA VAL A 6 -1.22 -4.88 -40.37
C VAL A 6 -2.63 -4.92 -39.78
N SER A 7 -3.23 -6.09 -39.74
CA SER A 7 -4.56 -6.27 -39.13
C SER A 7 -4.47 -6.26 -37.60
N ARG A 8 -5.52 -5.80 -36.90
CA ARG A 8 -5.60 -5.86 -35.42
C ARG A 8 -5.37 -7.27 -34.89
N LYS A 9 -5.88 -8.30 -35.59
CA LYS A 9 -5.66 -9.71 -35.26
C LYS A 9 -4.17 -10.07 -35.25
N GLN A 10 -3.41 -9.61 -36.25
CA GLN A 10 -1.96 -9.85 -36.30
C GLN A 10 -1.23 -9.13 -35.16
N SER A 11 -1.59 -7.89 -34.86
CA SER A 11 -1.04 -7.17 -33.71
C SER A 11 -1.35 -7.87 -32.37
N ALA A 12 -2.60 -8.31 -32.14
CA ALA A 12 -2.96 -9.08 -30.94
C ALA A 12 -2.23 -10.43 -30.86
N ASN A 13 -1.98 -11.09 -32.02
CA ASN A 13 -1.24 -12.36 -32.05
C ASN A 13 0.22 -12.19 -31.61
N ALA A 14 0.82 -11.00 -31.70
CA ALA A 14 2.14 -10.75 -31.14
C ALA A 14 2.17 -10.95 -29.62
N ILE A 15 1.15 -10.46 -28.90
CA ILE A 15 0.98 -10.71 -27.45
C ILE A 15 0.87 -12.20 -27.16
N ARG A 16 0.01 -12.91 -27.91
CA ARG A 16 -0.19 -14.37 -27.76
C ARG A 16 1.11 -15.13 -27.95
N ALA A 17 1.86 -14.79 -29.02
CA ALA A 17 3.14 -15.42 -29.34
C ALA A 17 4.19 -15.19 -28.25
N LEU A 18 4.41 -13.92 -27.83
CA LEU A 18 5.38 -13.60 -26.78
C LEU A 18 5.02 -14.28 -25.46
N SER A 19 3.74 -14.31 -25.11
CA SER A 19 3.27 -14.90 -23.85
C SER A 19 3.48 -16.41 -23.80
N MET A 20 3.11 -17.15 -24.86
CA MET A 20 3.31 -18.60 -24.89
C MET A 20 4.81 -18.96 -24.95
N ASP A 21 5.62 -18.17 -25.69
CA ASP A 21 7.05 -18.42 -25.83
C ASP A 21 7.81 -18.20 -24.51
N ALA A 22 7.51 -17.11 -23.80
CA ALA A 22 8.17 -16.79 -22.53
C ALA A 22 7.80 -17.81 -21.43
N VAL A 23 6.51 -18.16 -21.32
CA VAL A 23 6.05 -19.18 -20.37
C VAL A 23 6.65 -20.55 -20.68
N GLN A 24 6.73 -20.95 -21.97
CA GLN A 24 7.33 -22.21 -22.37
C GLN A 24 8.85 -22.24 -22.07
N LYS A 25 9.57 -21.15 -22.38
CA LYS A 25 11.00 -21.03 -22.10
C LYS A 25 11.29 -21.10 -20.60
N ALA A 26 10.51 -20.41 -19.79
CA ALA A 26 10.63 -20.42 -18.33
C ALA A 26 10.15 -21.74 -17.70
N LYS A 27 9.40 -22.58 -18.44
CA LYS A 27 8.71 -23.78 -17.95
C LYS A 27 7.80 -23.48 -16.74
N SER A 28 7.34 -22.24 -16.63
CA SER A 28 6.53 -21.72 -15.53
C SER A 28 5.83 -20.44 -15.96
N GLY A 29 4.56 -20.30 -15.61
CA GLY A 29 3.77 -19.09 -15.85
C GLY A 29 2.33 -19.40 -16.31
N HIS A 30 1.63 -18.34 -16.69
CA HIS A 30 0.19 -18.37 -16.97
C HIS A 30 -0.06 -17.79 -18.37
N PRO A 31 -0.12 -18.63 -19.42
CA PRO A 31 -0.30 -18.13 -20.78
C PRO A 31 -1.77 -17.82 -21.13
N GLY A 32 -2.72 -18.43 -20.42
CA GLY A 32 -4.13 -18.44 -20.82
C GLY A 32 -4.79 -17.06 -20.83
N ALA A 33 -4.70 -16.30 -19.73
CA ALA A 33 -5.27 -14.96 -19.64
C ALA A 33 -4.61 -13.98 -20.64
N PRO A 34 -3.28 -13.91 -20.79
CA PRO A 34 -2.63 -13.13 -21.84
C PRO A 34 -3.13 -13.42 -23.25
N MET A 35 -3.35 -14.69 -23.57
CA MET A 35 -3.84 -15.08 -24.89
C MET A 35 -5.33 -14.72 -25.10
N GLY A 36 -6.15 -14.84 -24.06
CA GLY A 36 -7.56 -14.49 -24.08
C GLY A 36 -7.81 -12.99 -24.20
N MET A 37 -7.07 -12.20 -23.45
CA MET A 37 -7.25 -10.75 -23.36
C MET A 37 -6.49 -9.95 -24.43
N ALA A 38 -5.80 -10.60 -25.35
CA ALA A 38 -4.91 -9.92 -26.33
C ALA A 38 -5.64 -8.92 -27.23
N ASP A 39 -6.88 -9.20 -27.64
CA ASP A 39 -7.66 -8.28 -28.50
C ASP A 39 -8.11 -7.05 -27.72
N ILE A 40 -8.56 -7.22 -26.46
CA ILE A 40 -8.93 -6.11 -25.57
C ILE A 40 -7.72 -5.20 -25.33
N ALA A 41 -6.57 -5.79 -25.03
CA ALA A 41 -5.35 -5.07 -24.79
C ALA A 41 -4.88 -4.31 -26.03
N GLN A 42 -5.00 -4.91 -27.22
CA GLN A 42 -4.63 -4.27 -28.48
C GLN A 42 -5.47 -3.00 -28.73
N VAL A 43 -6.78 -3.08 -28.54
CA VAL A 43 -7.66 -1.91 -28.72
C VAL A 43 -7.35 -0.84 -27.69
N LEU A 44 -7.27 -1.18 -26.41
CA LEU A 44 -7.02 -0.20 -25.34
C LEU A 44 -5.68 0.51 -25.54
N TRP A 45 -4.59 -0.23 -25.73
CA TRP A 45 -3.22 0.35 -25.75
C TRP A 45 -2.90 1.10 -27.04
N CYS A 46 -3.42 0.67 -28.19
CA CYS A 46 -3.15 1.36 -29.45
C CYS A 46 -4.02 2.60 -29.64
N ASP A 47 -5.29 2.55 -29.25
CA ASP A 47 -6.26 3.58 -29.62
C ASP A 47 -6.55 4.58 -28.49
N PHE A 48 -6.64 4.12 -27.24
CA PHE A 48 -7.17 4.91 -26.13
C PHE A 48 -6.15 5.29 -25.07
N LEU A 49 -5.28 4.37 -24.64
CA LEU A 49 -4.37 4.59 -23.52
C LEU A 49 -3.40 5.74 -23.81
N LYS A 50 -3.42 6.74 -22.95
CA LYS A 50 -2.53 7.89 -22.99
C LYS A 50 -1.30 7.62 -22.13
N HIS A 51 -0.19 7.26 -22.75
CA HIS A 51 1.07 6.95 -22.08
C HIS A 51 2.28 7.40 -22.89
N ASN A 52 3.46 7.49 -22.26
CA ASN A 52 4.70 7.78 -22.95
C ASN A 52 5.77 6.74 -22.57
N PRO A 53 6.13 5.81 -23.48
CA PRO A 53 7.21 4.85 -23.22
C PRO A 53 8.56 5.49 -22.88
N GLY A 54 8.85 6.68 -23.43
CA GLY A 54 10.08 7.44 -23.17
C GLY A 54 10.12 8.12 -21.80
N ASP A 55 8.95 8.35 -21.17
CA ASP A 55 8.82 8.82 -19.78
C ASP A 55 7.73 8.05 -19.05
N PRO A 56 8.04 6.86 -18.52
CA PRO A 56 7.09 6.04 -17.76
C PRO A 56 6.51 6.75 -16.52
N ASN A 57 7.17 7.82 -16.08
CA ASN A 57 6.79 8.59 -14.90
C ASN A 57 6.00 9.87 -15.24
N TRP A 58 5.69 10.12 -16.50
CA TRP A 58 4.84 11.24 -16.87
C TRP A 58 3.57 11.27 -16.02
N PHE A 59 3.37 12.36 -15.28
CA PHE A 59 2.36 12.37 -14.23
C PHE A 59 0.93 12.23 -14.78
N ASN A 60 0.58 12.95 -15.86
CA ASN A 60 -0.77 12.94 -16.41
C ASN A 60 -1.02 11.82 -17.46
N ARG A 61 -0.21 10.74 -17.41
CA ARG A 61 -0.48 9.50 -18.15
C ARG A 61 -1.68 8.78 -17.57
N ASP A 62 -2.40 8.03 -18.39
CA ASP A 62 -3.36 7.07 -17.89
C ASP A 62 -2.66 5.96 -17.08
N ARG A 63 -3.35 5.40 -16.10
CA ARG A 63 -2.85 4.29 -15.30
C ARG A 63 -3.42 2.98 -15.83
N PHE A 64 -2.56 2.01 -16.07
CA PHE A 64 -2.98 0.66 -16.43
C PHE A 64 -2.59 -0.33 -15.34
N VAL A 65 -3.58 -1.03 -14.77
CA VAL A 65 -3.39 -2.01 -13.69
C VAL A 65 -3.85 -3.38 -14.14
N LEU A 66 -2.93 -4.35 -14.15
CA LEU A 66 -3.24 -5.76 -14.35
C LEU A 66 -3.52 -6.40 -12.98
N SER A 67 -4.79 -6.41 -12.54
CA SER A 67 -5.18 -6.95 -11.24
C SER A 67 -5.08 -8.48 -11.19
N ASN A 68 -5.30 -9.16 -12.31
CA ASN A 68 -5.01 -10.58 -12.49
C ASN A 68 -3.52 -10.77 -12.84
N GLY A 69 -2.64 -10.38 -11.91
CA GLY A 69 -1.20 -10.26 -12.09
C GLY A 69 -0.48 -11.57 -12.47
N HIS A 70 -1.13 -12.74 -12.31
CA HIS A 70 -0.60 -14.00 -12.83
C HIS A 70 -0.46 -13.98 -14.36
N GLY A 71 -1.29 -13.20 -15.08
CA GLY A 71 -1.17 -12.94 -16.52
C GLY A 71 -0.04 -11.96 -16.88
N SER A 72 1.03 -11.89 -16.10
CA SER A 72 2.11 -10.89 -16.20
C SER A 72 2.71 -10.75 -17.59
N MET A 73 2.79 -11.83 -18.39
CA MET A 73 3.29 -11.75 -19.77
C MET A 73 2.43 -10.88 -20.68
N LEU A 74 1.14 -10.65 -20.37
CA LEU A 74 0.34 -9.64 -21.06
C LEU A 74 0.97 -8.25 -20.87
N MET A 75 1.21 -7.86 -19.62
CA MET A 75 1.84 -6.58 -19.29
C MET A 75 3.21 -6.43 -19.95
N TYR A 76 4.08 -7.45 -19.82
CA TYR A 76 5.44 -7.37 -20.36
C TYR A 76 5.45 -7.33 -21.89
N SER A 77 4.56 -8.06 -22.54
CA SER A 77 4.40 -7.98 -24.00
C SER A 77 3.95 -6.60 -24.46
N LEU A 78 2.98 -5.98 -23.75
CA LEU A 78 2.49 -4.64 -24.03
C LEU A 78 3.60 -3.59 -23.87
N LEU A 79 4.34 -3.64 -22.76
CA LEU A 79 5.44 -2.71 -22.50
C LEU A 79 6.54 -2.84 -23.54
N HIS A 80 6.94 -4.08 -23.91
CA HIS A 80 7.91 -4.31 -24.96
C HIS A 80 7.45 -3.77 -26.32
N LEU A 81 6.24 -4.13 -26.74
CA LEU A 81 5.72 -3.80 -28.06
C LEU A 81 5.52 -2.29 -28.24
N THR A 82 5.11 -1.58 -27.20
CA THR A 82 4.84 -0.13 -27.24
C THR A 82 6.09 0.73 -27.08
N GLY A 83 7.26 0.14 -26.79
CA GLY A 83 8.55 0.82 -26.81
C GLY A 83 9.10 1.28 -25.44
N TYR A 84 8.60 0.72 -24.33
CA TYR A 84 9.25 0.91 -23.03
C TYR A 84 10.64 0.26 -23.01
N ASP A 85 11.49 0.64 -22.04
CA ASP A 85 12.81 0.03 -21.83
C ASP A 85 12.69 -1.41 -21.31
N LEU A 86 12.16 -2.27 -22.17
CA LEU A 86 11.98 -3.70 -21.95
C LEU A 86 12.27 -4.45 -23.24
N SER A 87 13.45 -5.04 -23.35
CA SER A 87 13.93 -5.70 -24.55
C SER A 87 13.34 -7.11 -24.74
N ILE A 88 13.51 -7.66 -25.94
CA ILE A 88 13.17 -9.07 -26.20
C ILE A 88 14.02 -10.03 -25.35
N ASP A 89 15.25 -9.65 -25.03
CA ASP A 89 16.12 -10.44 -24.16
C ASP A 89 15.60 -10.43 -22.71
N ASP A 90 15.04 -9.31 -22.24
CA ASP A 90 14.36 -9.24 -20.94
C ASP A 90 13.14 -10.17 -20.90
N LEU A 91 12.33 -10.24 -21.97
CA LEU A 91 11.21 -11.18 -22.06
C LEU A 91 11.69 -12.64 -22.05
N GLN A 92 12.84 -12.93 -22.68
CA GLN A 92 13.44 -14.25 -22.65
C GLN A 92 13.96 -14.66 -21.26
N GLN A 93 14.16 -13.68 -20.35
CA GLN A 93 14.54 -13.90 -18.95
C GLN A 93 13.32 -13.92 -18.00
N PHE A 94 12.12 -14.13 -18.53
CA PHE A 94 10.91 -14.23 -17.71
C PHE A 94 11.07 -15.20 -16.54
N ARG A 95 10.78 -14.73 -15.32
CA ARG A 95 10.91 -15.49 -14.06
C ARG A 95 12.33 -15.93 -13.71
N GLN A 96 13.36 -15.31 -14.28
CA GLN A 96 14.73 -15.60 -13.89
C GLN A 96 15.21 -14.65 -12.79
N PHE A 97 16.28 -15.03 -12.10
CA PHE A 97 16.86 -14.20 -11.04
C PHE A 97 17.33 -12.86 -11.60
N ASP A 98 17.02 -11.77 -10.88
CA ASP A 98 17.38 -10.39 -11.24
C ASP A 98 16.86 -9.91 -12.61
N SER A 99 15.75 -10.47 -13.06
CA SER A 99 15.12 -10.12 -14.33
C SER A 99 14.18 -8.92 -14.21
N LYS A 100 14.09 -8.08 -15.25
CA LYS A 100 13.06 -7.05 -15.40
C LYS A 100 11.64 -7.62 -15.58
N THR A 101 11.50 -8.94 -15.73
CA THR A 101 10.23 -9.63 -15.97
C THR A 101 9.96 -10.67 -14.87
N PRO A 102 9.73 -10.25 -13.62
CA PRO A 102 9.41 -11.16 -12.52
C PRO A 102 8.10 -11.93 -12.77
N GLY A 103 7.83 -12.94 -11.96
CA GLY A 103 6.69 -13.85 -12.14
C GLY A 103 5.32 -13.17 -12.13
N HIS A 104 5.20 -12.07 -11.42
CA HIS A 104 4.06 -11.16 -11.36
C HIS A 104 4.57 -9.73 -11.52
N PRO A 105 3.76 -8.76 -12.00
CA PRO A 105 4.21 -7.37 -12.14
C PRO A 105 4.67 -6.80 -10.81
N GLU A 106 5.87 -6.22 -10.77
CA GLU A 106 6.43 -5.61 -9.57
C GLU A 106 6.78 -4.14 -9.82
N PHE A 107 6.21 -3.25 -9.00
CA PHE A 107 6.49 -1.82 -9.03
C PHE A 107 7.96 -1.55 -8.73
N GLY A 108 8.59 -0.73 -9.58
CA GLY A 108 10.01 -0.36 -9.46
C GLY A 108 11.00 -1.33 -10.12
N TYR A 109 10.55 -2.51 -10.60
CA TYR A 109 11.37 -3.45 -11.36
C TYR A 109 11.23 -3.26 -12.88
N THR A 110 9.98 -3.20 -13.36
CA THR A 110 9.69 -3.05 -14.78
C THR A 110 9.19 -1.64 -15.06
N PRO A 111 9.83 -0.86 -15.94
CA PRO A 111 9.32 0.46 -16.33
C PRO A 111 7.89 0.37 -16.89
N GLY A 112 6.99 1.23 -16.38
CA GLY A 112 5.59 1.26 -16.79
C GLY A 112 4.66 0.37 -15.97
N VAL A 113 5.15 -0.39 -14.98
CA VAL A 113 4.31 -1.12 -14.02
C VAL A 113 3.87 -0.17 -12.90
N GLU A 114 2.55 0.06 -12.78
CA GLU A 114 1.96 1.03 -11.85
C GLU A 114 1.85 0.51 -10.42
N THR A 115 1.72 -0.80 -10.24
CA THR A 115 1.60 -1.44 -8.92
C THR A 115 2.01 -2.91 -8.98
N THR A 116 2.51 -3.42 -7.85
CA THR A 116 2.78 -4.85 -7.70
C THR A 116 1.46 -5.60 -7.51
N THR A 117 1.23 -6.60 -8.36
CA THR A 117 0.06 -7.47 -8.31
C THR A 117 0.48 -8.94 -8.17
N GLY A 118 -0.50 -9.84 -8.09
CA GLY A 118 -0.30 -11.26 -7.78
C GLY A 118 -1.27 -11.73 -6.72
N PRO A 119 -1.36 -11.09 -5.53
CA PRO A 119 -2.52 -11.24 -4.65
C PRO A 119 -3.75 -10.65 -5.32
N LEU A 120 -4.71 -11.52 -5.71
CA LEU A 120 -5.89 -11.16 -6.48
C LEU A 120 -6.75 -10.09 -5.78
N GLY A 121 -7.37 -9.21 -6.55
CA GLY A 121 -8.23 -8.12 -6.03
C GLY A 121 -7.47 -6.87 -5.55
N GLN A 122 -6.22 -6.97 -5.11
CA GLN A 122 -5.50 -5.81 -4.60
C GLN A 122 -5.10 -4.80 -5.68
N GLY A 123 -4.81 -5.25 -6.91
CA GLY A 123 -4.58 -4.35 -8.04
C GLY A 123 -5.79 -3.46 -8.31
N LEU A 124 -7.00 -4.05 -8.31
CA LEU A 124 -8.25 -3.31 -8.44
C LEU A 124 -8.43 -2.30 -7.29
N ALA A 125 -8.10 -2.69 -6.06
CA ALA A 125 -8.15 -1.80 -4.91
C ALA A 125 -7.16 -0.63 -5.00
N ASN A 126 -5.93 -0.89 -5.47
CA ASN A 126 -4.95 0.18 -5.74
C ASN A 126 -5.46 1.13 -6.84
N ALA A 127 -6.08 0.60 -7.89
CA ALA A 127 -6.66 1.39 -8.97
C ALA A 127 -7.80 2.31 -8.48
N VAL A 128 -8.62 1.85 -7.54
CA VAL A 128 -9.62 2.70 -6.87
C VAL A 128 -8.92 3.86 -6.14
N GLY A 129 -7.80 3.59 -5.46
CA GLY A 129 -6.98 4.62 -4.82
C GLY A 129 -6.41 5.64 -5.82
N MET A 130 -5.91 5.17 -6.97
CA MET A 130 -5.42 6.03 -8.05
C MET A 130 -6.54 6.92 -8.61
N ALA A 131 -7.74 6.38 -8.82
CA ALA A 131 -8.88 7.14 -9.31
C ALA A 131 -9.39 8.17 -8.28
N ILE A 132 -9.33 7.88 -6.98
CA ILE A 132 -9.60 8.87 -5.92
C ILE A 132 -8.59 10.01 -5.98
N ALA A 133 -7.31 9.68 -6.11
CA ALA A 133 -6.24 10.67 -6.17
C ALA A 133 -6.37 11.58 -7.41
N GLU A 134 -6.64 11.01 -8.59
CA GLU A 134 -6.90 11.79 -9.81
C GLU A 134 -8.07 12.76 -9.62
N LYS A 135 -9.23 12.24 -9.17
CA LYS A 135 -10.44 13.04 -8.96
C LYS A 135 -10.20 14.18 -7.97
N THR A 136 -9.51 13.91 -6.87
CA THR A 136 -9.27 14.89 -5.81
C THR A 136 -8.26 15.95 -6.25
N LEU A 137 -7.15 15.56 -6.89
CA LEU A 137 -6.18 16.51 -7.47
C LEU A 137 -6.83 17.34 -8.57
N GLY A 138 -7.62 16.72 -9.45
CA GLY A 138 -8.36 17.45 -10.47
C GLY A 138 -9.26 18.52 -9.87
N ALA A 139 -10.01 18.20 -8.81
CA ALA A 139 -10.86 19.17 -8.12
C ALA A 139 -10.07 20.30 -7.43
N GLN A 140 -8.87 20.02 -6.92
CA GLN A 140 -8.01 21.01 -6.27
C GLN A 140 -7.30 21.92 -7.28
N PHE A 141 -6.80 21.38 -8.39
CA PHE A 141 -5.88 22.09 -9.28
C PHE A 141 -6.47 22.50 -10.63
N ASN A 142 -7.42 21.73 -11.20
CA ASN A 142 -8.01 22.13 -12.49
C ASN A 142 -8.77 23.45 -12.38
N ARG A 143 -8.71 24.23 -13.44
CA ARG A 143 -9.43 25.50 -13.60
C ARG A 143 -10.15 25.51 -14.94
N GLU A 144 -11.06 26.48 -15.13
CA GLU A 144 -11.74 26.66 -16.41
C GLU A 144 -10.70 26.80 -17.53
N ASN A 145 -10.81 26.00 -18.57
CA ASN A 145 -9.87 25.87 -19.70
C ASN A 145 -8.48 25.30 -19.36
N HIS A 146 -8.19 24.94 -18.12
CA HIS A 146 -6.91 24.39 -17.68
C HIS A 146 -7.10 23.05 -16.98
N GLN A 147 -7.23 21.99 -17.77
CA GLN A 147 -7.28 20.61 -17.25
C GLN A 147 -5.85 20.05 -17.19
N VAL A 148 -5.17 20.29 -16.06
CA VAL A 148 -3.78 19.85 -15.82
C VAL A 148 -3.72 18.44 -15.20
N ILE A 149 -4.81 17.98 -14.60
CA ILE A 149 -5.00 16.61 -14.07
C ILE A 149 -6.20 16.01 -14.82
N ASP A 150 -5.92 15.12 -15.77
CA ASP A 150 -6.95 14.56 -16.65
C ASP A 150 -6.48 13.22 -17.23
N HIS A 151 -6.62 12.14 -16.46
CA HIS A 151 -6.24 10.81 -16.87
C HIS A 151 -7.18 9.75 -16.30
N TYR A 152 -7.30 8.65 -17.03
CA TYR A 152 -8.09 7.48 -16.65
C TYR A 152 -7.26 6.47 -15.86
N THR A 153 -7.95 5.63 -15.12
CA THR A 153 -7.40 4.41 -14.54
C THR A 153 -8.11 3.21 -15.16
N TYR A 154 -7.38 2.42 -15.92
CA TYR A 154 -7.85 1.20 -16.58
C TYR A 154 -7.36 -0.03 -15.82
N VAL A 155 -8.24 -0.99 -15.60
CA VAL A 155 -7.94 -2.20 -14.85
C VAL A 155 -8.35 -3.43 -15.65
N PHE A 156 -7.47 -4.42 -15.72
CA PHE A 156 -7.85 -5.77 -16.16
C PHE A 156 -8.00 -6.67 -14.94
N ALA A 157 -9.14 -7.37 -14.84
CA ALA A 157 -9.49 -8.26 -13.74
C ALA A 157 -10.16 -9.54 -14.28
N GLY A 158 -9.85 -10.67 -13.70
CA GLY A 158 -10.50 -11.95 -14.01
C GLY A 158 -11.45 -12.40 -12.90
N ASP A 159 -12.08 -13.57 -13.09
CA ASP A 159 -13.02 -14.19 -12.14
C ASP A 159 -12.47 -14.21 -10.71
N GLY A 160 -11.24 -14.68 -10.51
CA GLY A 160 -10.62 -14.75 -9.19
C GLY A 160 -10.45 -13.38 -8.52
N CYS A 161 -10.18 -12.31 -9.29
CA CYS A 161 -10.14 -10.96 -8.72
C CYS A 161 -11.50 -10.53 -8.19
N LEU A 162 -12.58 -10.88 -8.88
CA LEU A 162 -13.93 -10.48 -8.51
C LEU A 162 -14.57 -11.39 -7.45
N MET A 163 -14.00 -12.58 -7.21
CA MET A 163 -14.36 -13.45 -6.09
C MET A 163 -13.80 -12.95 -4.75
N GLU A 164 -12.64 -12.27 -4.78
CA GLU A 164 -12.00 -11.77 -3.56
C GLU A 164 -12.88 -10.75 -2.80
N GLY A 165 -12.97 -10.91 -1.48
CA GLY A 165 -13.77 -10.03 -0.61
C GLY A 165 -13.40 -8.56 -0.74
N ILE A 166 -12.12 -8.25 -0.92
CA ILE A 166 -11.63 -6.87 -1.10
C ILE A 166 -12.28 -6.19 -2.32
N SER A 167 -12.58 -6.93 -3.39
CA SER A 167 -13.22 -6.37 -4.58
C SER A 167 -14.63 -5.87 -4.29
N HIS A 168 -15.39 -6.57 -3.42
CA HIS A 168 -16.70 -6.10 -2.95
C HIS A 168 -16.56 -4.79 -2.14
N GLU A 169 -15.58 -4.70 -1.25
CA GLU A 169 -15.31 -3.50 -0.46
C GLU A 169 -15.03 -2.30 -1.35
N VAL A 170 -14.07 -2.43 -2.26
CA VAL A 170 -13.57 -1.27 -3.01
C VAL A 170 -14.48 -0.87 -4.17
N CYS A 171 -15.12 -1.83 -4.86
CA CYS A 171 -16.06 -1.52 -5.96
C CYS A 171 -17.34 -0.85 -5.44
N SER A 172 -17.85 -1.28 -4.29
CA SER A 172 -18.97 -0.60 -3.63
C SER A 172 -18.61 0.85 -3.26
N LEU A 173 -17.41 1.07 -2.72
CA LEU A 173 -16.94 2.43 -2.38
C LEU A 173 -16.71 3.27 -3.64
N ALA A 174 -16.13 2.71 -4.70
CA ALA A 174 -15.89 3.40 -5.97
C ALA A 174 -17.19 3.93 -6.60
N GLY A 175 -18.26 3.13 -6.58
CA GLY A 175 -19.60 3.58 -7.01
C GLY A 175 -20.13 4.70 -6.14
N THR A 176 -20.02 4.57 -4.80
CA THR A 176 -20.43 5.62 -3.85
C THR A 176 -19.69 6.94 -4.07
N LEU A 177 -18.40 6.88 -4.41
CA LEU A 177 -17.56 8.05 -4.68
C LEU A 177 -17.69 8.59 -6.12
N ASN A 178 -18.48 7.93 -6.98
CA ASN A 178 -18.69 8.35 -8.37
C ASN A 178 -17.35 8.54 -9.13
N LEU A 179 -16.52 7.50 -9.17
CA LEU A 179 -15.20 7.55 -9.81
C LEU A 179 -15.31 7.37 -11.34
N GLY A 180 -15.80 8.37 -12.07
CA GLY A 180 -16.13 8.28 -13.49
C GLY A 180 -14.95 8.00 -14.42
N LYS A 181 -13.70 8.16 -13.99
CA LYS A 181 -12.50 7.83 -14.78
C LYS A 181 -11.88 6.48 -14.41
N LEU A 182 -12.59 5.64 -13.66
CA LEU A 182 -12.21 4.25 -13.38
C LEU A 182 -12.96 3.32 -14.34
N VAL A 183 -12.21 2.62 -15.19
CA VAL A 183 -12.75 1.64 -16.15
C VAL A 183 -12.14 0.27 -15.90
N VAL A 184 -12.96 -0.71 -15.60
CA VAL A 184 -12.55 -2.09 -15.31
C VAL A 184 -13.00 -3.00 -16.43
N PHE A 185 -12.07 -3.72 -17.05
CA PHE A 185 -12.34 -4.80 -18.00
C PHE A 185 -12.34 -6.11 -17.23
N TYR A 186 -13.48 -6.79 -17.25
CA TYR A 186 -13.63 -8.10 -16.67
C TYR A 186 -13.41 -9.17 -17.72
N ASP A 187 -12.35 -9.95 -17.57
CA ASP A 187 -12.06 -11.15 -18.37
C ASP A 187 -13.02 -12.26 -17.94
N ASP A 188 -14.23 -12.24 -18.53
CA ASP A 188 -15.30 -13.20 -18.29
C ASP A 188 -15.10 -14.44 -19.15
N ASN A 189 -14.08 -15.25 -18.79
CA ASN A 189 -13.75 -16.48 -19.50
C ASN A 189 -14.35 -17.73 -18.84
N GLY A 190 -14.86 -17.63 -17.61
CA GLY A 190 -15.53 -18.71 -16.89
C GLY A 190 -14.61 -19.84 -16.41
N ILE A 191 -13.28 -19.63 -16.40
CA ILE A 191 -12.29 -20.66 -16.05
C ILE A 191 -11.33 -20.14 -14.99
N SER A 192 -11.14 -20.90 -13.93
CA SER A 192 -10.08 -20.72 -12.97
C SER A 192 -9.11 -21.91 -12.97
N ILE A 193 -8.17 -21.94 -12.03
CA ILE A 193 -7.18 -23.03 -11.93
C ILE A 193 -7.84 -24.39 -11.64
N ASP A 194 -8.95 -24.38 -10.91
CA ASP A 194 -9.70 -25.61 -10.56
C ASP A 194 -10.67 -26.08 -11.67
N GLY A 195 -10.91 -25.25 -12.69
CA GLY A 195 -11.78 -25.57 -13.81
C GLY A 195 -12.87 -24.53 -14.08
N GLU A 196 -14.04 -24.98 -14.52
CA GLU A 196 -15.20 -24.12 -14.80
C GLU A 196 -15.75 -23.52 -13.51
N VAL A 197 -15.82 -22.17 -13.44
CA VAL A 197 -16.15 -21.44 -12.20
C VAL A 197 -17.63 -21.58 -11.78
N GLY A 198 -18.51 -22.04 -12.65
CA GLY A 198 -19.96 -22.12 -12.40
C GLY A 198 -20.37 -22.96 -11.19
N GLU A 199 -19.49 -23.86 -10.69
CA GLU A 199 -19.75 -24.67 -9.50
C GLU A 199 -19.52 -23.91 -8.18
N TRP A 200 -18.75 -22.81 -8.18
CA TRP A 200 -18.41 -22.03 -6.97
C TRP A 200 -18.49 -20.51 -7.14
N PHE A 201 -18.79 -20.02 -8.34
CA PHE A 201 -18.99 -18.61 -8.64
C PHE A 201 -20.13 -18.44 -9.64
N SER A 202 -21.35 -18.39 -9.11
CA SER A 202 -22.59 -18.27 -9.88
C SER A 202 -23.22 -16.88 -9.78
N ASP A 203 -22.49 -15.89 -9.30
CA ASP A 203 -22.92 -14.51 -9.17
C ASP A 203 -23.24 -13.92 -10.55
N ASP A 204 -24.30 -13.14 -10.63
CA ASP A 204 -24.50 -12.21 -11.73
C ASP A 204 -23.64 -10.96 -11.50
N THR A 205 -22.39 -11.04 -11.98
CA THR A 205 -21.40 -9.97 -11.78
C THR A 205 -21.91 -8.64 -12.32
N GLY A 206 -22.57 -8.61 -13.46
CA GLY A 206 -23.14 -7.39 -14.02
C GLY A 206 -24.14 -6.73 -13.07
N LYS A 207 -25.14 -7.48 -12.59
CA LYS A 207 -26.13 -6.95 -11.62
C LYS A 207 -25.50 -6.53 -10.30
N ARG A 208 -24.47 -7.25 -9.84
CA ARG A 208 -23.73 -6.89 -8.64
C ARG A 208 -23.09 -5.51 -8.78
N PHE A 209 -22.44 -5.22 -9.91
CA PHE A 209 -21.82 -3.92 -10.19
C PHE A 209 -22.87 -2.83 -10.43
N GLU A 210 -24.00 -3.14 -11.09
CA GLU A 210 -25.14 -2.21 -11.17
C GLU A 210 -25.65 -1.82 -9.78
N ALA A 211 -25.73 -2.77 -8.84
CA ALA A 211 -26.12 -2.51 -7.46
C ALA A 211 -25.09 -1.64 -6.69
N TYR A 212 -23.82 -1.67 -7.08
CA TYR A 212 -22.81 -0.74 -6.58
C TYR A 212 -22.89 0.66 -7.20
N GLY A 213 -23.76 0.89 -8.19
CA GLY A 213 -23.90 2.16 -8.88
C GLY A 213 -22.97 2.36 -10.08
N TRP A 214 -22.39 1.29 -10.61
CA TRP A 214 -21.54 1.31 -11.79
C TRP A 214 -22.35 1.30 -13.10
N GLN A 215 -21.78 1.87 -14.16
CA GLN A 215 -22.16 1.52 -15.52
C GLN A 215 -21.64 0.12 -15.84
N VAL A 216 -22.47 -0.71 -16.46
CA VAL A 216 -22.08 -2.06 -16.87
C VAL A 216 -22.33 -2.20 -18.37
N LEU A 217 -21.28 -2.59 -19.09
CA LEU A 217 -21.30 -2.88 -20.54
C LEU A 217 -20.86 -4.33 -20.74
N SER A 218 -21.37 -5.00 -21.77
CA SER A 218 -21.01 -6.37 -22.10
C SER A 218 -20.67 -6.48 -23.58
N VAL A 219 -19.51 -7.09 -23.88
CA VAL A 219 -18.99 -7.22 -25.24
C VAL A 219 -18.40 -8.61 -25.49
N ASP A 220 -18.33 -9.00 -26.74
CA ASP A 220 -17.41 -10.06 -27.18
C ASP A 220 -15.98 -9.52 -27.07
N GLY A 221 -15.17 -10.12 -26.19
CA GLY A 221 -13.79 -9.72 -25.95
C GLY A 221 -12.83 -10.03 -27.11
N HIS A 222 -13.33 -10.62 -28.18
CA HIS A 222 -12.61 -10.87 -29.44
C HIS A 222 -13.11 -10.01 -30.62
N ASP A 223 -14.09 -9.11 -30.39
CA ASP A 223 -14.57 -8.14 -31.37
C ASP A 223 -13.98 -6.74 -31.12
N PRO A 224 -12.96 -6.33 -31.88
CA PRO A 224 -12.31 -5.03 -31.67
C PRO A 224 -13.24 -3.82 -31.85
N VAL A 225 -14.30 -3.95 -32.66
CA VAL A 225 -15.25 -2.86 -32.88
C VAL A 225 -16.14 -2.69 -31.64
N ALA A 226 -16.70 -3.79 -31.13
CA ALA A 226 -17.51 -3.77 -29.92
C ALA A 226 -16.69 -3.29 -28.69
N ILE A 227 -15.43 -3.69 -28.59
CA ILE A 227 -14.52 -3.22 -27.52
C ILE A 227 -14.28 -1.70 -27.63
N SER A 228 -14.00 -1.18 -28.83
CA SER A 228 -13.79 0.25 -29.07
C SER A 228 -15.01 1.07 -28.67
N GLU A 229 -16.21 0.67 -29.14
CA GLU A 229 -17.47 1.34 -28.82
C GLU A 229 -17.77 1.33 -27.30
N ALA A 230 -17.43 0.25 -26.59
CA ALA A 230 -17.60 0.16 -25.15
C ALA A 230 -16.64 1.09 -24.40
N ILE A 231 -15.39 1.23 -24.86
CA ILE A 231 -14.43 2.18 -24.26
C ILE A 231 -14.90 3.63 -24.48
N GLU A 232 -15.38 3.99 -25.68
CA GLU A 232 -15.94 5.31 -25.97
C GLU A 232 -17.15 5.62 -25.07
N GLN A 233 -18.05 4.64 -24.87
CA GLN A 233 -19.17 4.77 -23.94
C GLN A 233 -18.69 4.94 -22.50
N ALA A 234 -17.68 4.20 -22.06
CA ALA A 234 -17.09 4.32 -20.73
C ALA A 234 -16.44 5.69 -20.52
N GLN A 235 -15.73 6.24 -21.52
CA GLN A 235 -15.12 7.57 -21.45
C GLN A 235 -16.15 8.71 -21.48
N SER A 236 -17.32 8.48 -22.09
CA SER A 236 -18.43 9.45 -22.09
C SER A 236 -19.19 9.50 -20.76
N GLU A 237 -19.09 8.45 -19.94
CA GLU A 237 -19.72 8.38 -18.61
C GLU A 237 -18.78 8.95 -17.55
N THR A 238 -19.05 10.15 -17.09
CA THR A 238 -18.17 10.86 -16.14
C THR A 238 -18.68 10.84 -14.70
N SER A 239 -19.90 10.31 -14.48
CA SER A 239 -20.57 10.40 -13.18
C SER A 239 -20.44 9.14 -12.33
N ARG A 240 -20.00 8.03 -12.90
CA ARG A 240 -19.87 6.72 -12.23
C ARG A 240 -18.80 5.85 -12.90
N PRO A 241 -18.17 4.92 -12.17
CA PRO A 241 -17.20 4.00 -12.76
C PRO A 241 -17.87 3.01 -13.73
N THR A 242 -17.08 2.45 -14.64
CA THR A 242 -17.58 1.52 -15.66
C THR A 242 -16.93 0.14 -15.54
N LEU A 243 -17.75 -0.91 -15.55
CA LEU A 243 -17.35 -2.29 -15.78
C LEU A 243 -17.66 -2.66 -17.24
N ILE A 244 -16.67 -3.11 -18.00
CA ILE A 244 -16.83 -3.72 -19.31
C ILE A 244 -16.60 -5.22 -19.13
N SER A 245 -17.69 -6.01 -19.11
CA SER A 245 -17.62 -7.46 -19.09
C SER A 245 -17.29 -7.97 -20.50
N CYS A 246 -16.10 -8.53 -20.66
CA CYS A 246 -15.57 -9.00 -21.93
C CYS A 246 -15.64 -10.53 -21.95
N LYS A 247 -16.53 -11.10 -22.75
CA LYS A 247 -16.57 -12.54 -22.93
C LYS A 247 -15.39 -12.99 -23.75
N THR A 248 -14.49 -13.78 -23.14
CA THR A 248 -13.25 -14.23 -23.76
C THR A 248 -13.13 -15.76 -23.71
N ILE A 249 -12.09 -16.26 -24.36
CA ILE A 249 -11.68 -17.66 -24.29
C ILE A 249 -10.26 -17.72 -23.74
N ILE A 250 -10.11 -18.29 -22.54
CA ILE A 250 -8.78 -18.50 -21.96
C ILE A 250 -7.92 -19.36 -22.90
N GLY A 251 -6.66 -18.97 -23.14
CA GLY A 251 -5.77 -19.68 -24.06
C GLY A 251 -6.20 -19.62 -25.52
N PHE A 252 -6.89 -18.53 -25.92
CA PHE A 252 -7.41 -18.33 -27.27
C PHE A 252 -6.36 -18.63 -28.36
N GLY A 253 -6.76 -19.43 -29.34
CA GLY A 253 -5.91 -19.87 -30.45
C GLY A 253 -5.16 -21.18 -30.19
N SER A 254 -5.23 -21.77 -28.99
CA SER A 254 -4.68 -23.11 -28.70
C SER A 254 -5.73 -24.18 -29.07
N PRO A 255 -5.55 -24.95 -30.15
CA PRO A 255 -6.62 -25.76 -30.71
C PRO A 255 -7.13 -26.85 -29.76
N ASN A 256 -6.26 -27.39 -28.92
CA ASN A 256 -6.58 -28.53 -28.05
C ASN A 256 -6.76 -28.14 -26.58
N LYS A 257 -6.39 -26.89 -26.17
CA LYS A 257 -6.37 -26.50 -24.76
C LYS A 257 -7.16 -25.23 -24.45
N GLN A 258 -7.51 -24.39 -25.45
CA GLN A 258 -8.30 -23.18 -25.18
C GLN A 258 -9.62 -23.48 -24.48
N GLY A 259 -10.11 -22.56 -23.66
CA GLY A 259 -11.35 -22.74 -22.89
C GLY A 259 -11.25 -23.75 -21.75
N THR A 260 -10.04 -24.16 -21.36
CA THR A 260 -9.82 -25.11 -20.26
C THR A 260 -8.79 -24.62 -19.26
N SER A 261 -8.83 -25.16 -18.04
CA SER A 261 -7.85 -24.88 -16.98
C SER A 261 -6.40 -25.29 -17.36
N ALA A 262 -6.23 -26.15 -18.37
CA ALA A 262 -4.90 -26.56 -18.85
C ALA A 262 -4.04 -25.40 -19.40
N THR A 263 -4.67 -24.28 -19.76
CA THR A 263 -3.95 -23.05 -20.19
C THR A 263 -3.79 -22.04 -19.07
N HIS A 264 -4.44 -22.25 -17.91
CA HIS A 264 -4.44 -21.25 -16.84
C HIS A 264 -3.03 -21.01 -16.28
N GLY A 265 -2.39 -22.04 -15.72
CA GLY A 265 -1.15 -21.90 -14.94
C GLY A 265 0.00 -22.83 -15.36
N ALA A 266 0.00 -23.32 -16.58
CA ALA A 266 1.02 -24.23 -17.09
C ALA A 266 1.45 -23.88 -18.52
N PRO A 267 2.72 -24.18 -18.91
CA PRO A 267 3.17 -24.10 -20.29
C PRO A 267 2.30 -24.96 -21.22
N LEU A 268 2.09 -24.49 -22.44
CA LEU A 268 1.28 -25.22 -23.43
C LEU A 268 1.94 -26.54 -23.88
N GLY A 269 3.29 -26.58 -23.87
CA GLY A 269 4.08 -27.66 -24.44
C GLY A 269 4.39 -27.43 -25.93
N ASP A 270 5.50 -28.00 -26.41
CA ASP A 270 6.07 -27.69 -27.73
C ASP A 270 5.11 -28.07 -28.88
N GLU A 271 4.42 -29.21 -28.76
CA GLU A 271 3.44 -29.68 -29.75
C GLU A 271 2.23 -28.73 -29.85
N GLU A 272 1.69 -28.30 -28.70
CA GLU A 272 0.56 -27.39 -28.66
C GLU A 272 0.94 -25.98 -29.12
N ILE A 273 2.16 -25.51 -28.82
CA ILE A 273 2.67 -24.24 -29.33
C ILE A 273 2.76 -24.25 -30.85
N ALA A 274 3.26 -25.36 -31.44
CA ALA A 274 3.32 -25.50 -32.89
C ALA A 274 1.91 -25.47 -33.51
N ALA A 275 0.95 -26.17 -32.91
CA ALA A 275 -0.44 -26.16 -33.34
C ALA A 275 -1.09 -24.77 -33.17
N THR A 276 -0.80 -24.08 -32.07
CA THR A 276 -1.27 -22.71 -31.81
C THR A 276 -0.73 -21.72 -32.85
N ARG A 277 0.56 -21.79 -33.19
CA ARG A 277 1.14 -20.93 -34.24
C ARG A 277 0.44 -21.16 -35.59
N ALA A 278 0.15 -22.41 -35.93
CA ALA A 278 -0.56 -22.73 -37.17
C ALA A 278 -2.01 -22.18 -37.14
N ALA A 279 -2.74 -22.33 -36.04
CA ALA A 279 -4.08 -21.82 -35.87
C ALA A 279 -4.19 -20.29 -35.87
N LEU A 280 -3.19 -19.62 -35.32
CA LEU A 280 -3.07 -18.16 -35.32
C LEU A 280 -2.52 -17.58 -36.62
N GLU A 281 -2.11 -18.44 -37.57
CA GLU A 281 -1.41 -18.03 -38.80
C GLU A 281 -0.13 -17.22 -38.49
N TRP A 282 0.64 -17.65 -37.46
CA TRP A 282 1.85 -17.01 -36.97
C TRP A 282 3.10 -17.83 -37.31
N PRO A 283 3.69 -17.65 -38.52
CA PRO A 283 4.78 -18.50 -39.02
C PRO A 283 6.16 -18.17 -38.44
N HIS A 284 6.25 -17.17 -37.55
CA HIS A 284 7.51 -16.65 -37.05
C HIS A 284 8.09 -17.53 -35.92
N ALA A 285 9.42 -17.57 -35.83
CA ALA A 285 10.12 -18.28 -34.74
C ALA A 285 9.81 -17.67 -33.35
N PRO A 286 10.06 -18.41 -32.27
CA PRO A 286 9.90 -17.88 -30.94
C PRO A 286 10.64 -16.54 -30.72
N PHE A 287 9.97 -15.59 -30.07
CA PHE A 287 10.45 -14.23 -29.79
C PHE A 287 10.77 -13.37 -31.02
N VAL A 288 10.34 -13.77 -32.20
CA VAL A 288 10.49 -12.98 -33.44
C VAL A 288 9.18 -12.26 -33.74
N ILE A 289 9.21 -10.93 -33.67
CA ILE A 289 8.10 -10.05 -34.07
C ILE A 289 8.49 -9.34 -35.36
N PRO A 290 7.71 -9.45 -36.44
CA PRO A 290 7.92 -8.71 -37.67
C PRO A 290 7.96 -7.21 -37.47
N GLU A 291 8.79 -6.51 -38.26
CA GLU A 291 9.01 -5.08 -38.11
C GLU A 291 7.71 -4.26 -38.32
N GLU A 292 6.89 -4.66 -39.28
CA GLU A 292 5.58 -4.03 -39.55
C GLU A 292 4.62 -4.16 -38.37
N ILE A 293 4.68 -5.26 -37.60
CA ILE A 293 3.89 -5.45 -36.38
C ILE A 293 4.45 -4.60 -35.25
N LYS A 294 5.77 -4.50 -35.07
CA LYS A 294 6.38 -3.59 -34.09
C LYS A 294 5.94 -2.15 -34.34
N GLN A 295 6.01 -1.70 -35.60
CA GLN A 295 5.59 -0.35 -35.98
C GLN A 295 4.12 -0.09 -35.69
N SER A 296 3.23 -1.11 -35.79
CA SER A 296 1.81 -0.96 -35.46
C SER A 296 1.55 -0.78 -33.95
N TRP A 297 2.51 -1.14 -33.10
CA TRP A 297 2.45 -1.00 -31.65
C TRP A 297 3.21 0.21 -31.12
N ASP A 298 4.17 0.75 -31.88
CA ASP A 298 5.08 1.81 -31.42
C ASP A 298 4.31 3.05 -30.94
N ALA A 299 4.44 3.35 -29.66
CA ALA A 299 3.79 4.48 -29.02
C ALA A 299 4.77 5.63 -28.66
N ILE A 300 6.04 5.54 -29.03
CA ILE A 300 7.08 6.50 -28.62
C ILE A 300 6.74 7.92 -29.09
N GLU A 301 6.48 8.12 -30.38
CA GLU A 301 6.19 9.45 -30.95
C GLU A 301 4.82 9.98 -30.46
N LYS A 302 3.80 9.10 -30.42
CA LYS A 302 2.46 9.45 -29.91
C LYS A 302 2.54 9.88 -28.45
N GLY A 303 3.28 9.13 -27.63
CA GLY A 303 3.46 9.41 -26.20
C GLY A 303 4.23 10.70 -25.95
N PHE A 304 5.35 10.91 -26.66
CA PHE A 304 6.12 12.14 -26.58
C PHE A 304 5.28 13.38 -26.96
N THR A 305 4.47 13.28 -28.01
CA THR A 305 3.58 14.35 -28.45
C THR A 305 2.51 14.68 -27.40
N ALA A 306 1.89 13.65 -26.80
CA ALA A 306 0.87 13.81 -25.78
C ALA A 306 1.43 14.46 -24.51
N GLU A 307 2.61 14.03 -24.06
CA GLU A 307 3.29 14.63 -22.91
C GLU A 307 3.74 16.06 -23.19
N SER A 308 4.29 16.34 -24.38
CA SER A 308 4.72 17.69 -24.78
C SER A 308 3.54 18.67 -24.77
N ALA A 309 2.38 18.27 -25.32
CA ALA A 309 1.17 19.08 -25.29
C ALA A 309 0.66 19.33 -23.84
N TRP A 310 0.82 18.34 -22.95
CA TRP A 310 0.51 18.54 -21.52
C TRP A 310 1.50 19.50 -20.84
N LYS A 311 2.79 19.40 -21.13
CA LYS A 311 3.82 20.32 -20.61
C LYS A 311 3.55 21.78 -21.07
N GLU A 312 3.15 21.97 -22.31
CA GLU A 312 2.74 23.29 -22.80
C GLU A 312 1.54 23.86 -22.04
N LYS A 313 0.51 23.04 -21.77
CA LYS A 313 -0.63 23.45 -20.93
C LYS A 313 -0.18 23.81 -19.51
N LEU A 314 0.77 23.08 -18.94
CA LEU A 314 1.29 23.35 -17.60
C LEU A 314 2.05 24.69 -17.55
N VAL A 315 2.80 25.04 -18.59
CA VAL A 315 3.47 26.36 -18.70
C VAL A 315 2.44 27.50 -18.72
N ILE A 316 1.38 27.38 -19.50
CA ILE A 316 0.31 28.39 -19.53
C ILE A 316 -0.39 28.47 -18.17
N TYR A 317 -0.64 27.33 -17.54
CA TYR A 317 -1.21 27.26 -16.20
C TYR A 317 -0.32 27.94 -15.15
N GLU A 318 1.01 27.78 -15.24
CA GLU A 318 1.97 28.43 -14.34
C GLU A 318 1.96 29.96 -14.50
N GLU A 319 1.78 30.48 -15.73
CA GLU A 319 1.66 31.92 -15.98
C GLU A 319 0.37 32.52 -15.37
N GLU A 320 -0.75 31.77 -15.43
CA GLU A 320 -2.05 32.25 -14.92
C GLU A 320 -2.29 31.95 -13.45
N TYR A 321 -1.75 30.84 -12.93
CA TYR A 321 -1.96 30.35 -11.56
C TYR A 321 -0.64 29.94 -10.88
N PRO A 322 0.34 30.84 -10.72
CA PRO A 322 1.71 30.50 -10.30
C PRO A 322 1.79 29.79 -8.94
N GLU A 323 0.97 30.20 -7.97
CA GLU A 323 0.95 29.57 -6.65
C GLU A 323 0.42 28.14 -6.69
N LEU A 324 -0.63 27.88 -7.47
CA LEU A 324 -1.19 26.55 -7.64
C LEU A 324 -0.26 25.64 -8.43
N ALA A 325 0.38 26.15 -9.47
CA ALA A 325 1.37 25.40 -10.26
C ALA A 325 2.58 25.01 -9.41
N MET A 326 3.10 25.94 -8.62
CA MET A 326 4.21 25.67 -7.69
C MET A 326 3.83 24.58 -6.67
N GLU A 327 2.63 24.67 -6.09
CA GLU A 327 2.13 23.69 -5.12
C GLU A 327 1.90 22.32 -5.79
N LEU A 328 1.31 22.28 -6.99
CA LEU A 328 1.15 21.04 -7.74
C LEU A 328 2.49 20.37 -8.01
N VAL A 329 3.46 21.11 -8.57
CA VAL A 329 4.79 20.58 -8.89
C VAL A 329 5.51 20.08 -7.63
N ARG A 330 5.39 20.78 -6.50
CA ARG A 330 5.94 20.36 -5.21
C ARG A 330 5.39 18.99 -4.80
N ARG A 331 4.04 18.83 -4.87
CA ARG A 331 3.37 17.57 -4.50
C ARG A 331 3.72 16.42 -5.45
N LEU A 332 3.78 16.69 -6.76
CA LEU A 332 4.16 15.68 -7.75
C LEU A 332 5.59 15.17 -7.57
N LYS A 333 6.47 16.00 -7.00
CA LYS A 333 7.84 15.62 -6.63
C LYS A 333 7.93 14.94 -5.25
N GLY A 334 6.82 14.77 -4.53
CA GLY A 334 6.80 14.24 -3.17
C GLY A 334 7.56 15.12 -2.16
N GLN A 335 7.71 16.40 -2.42
CA GLN A 335 8.45 17.32 -1.56
C GLN A 335 7.55 17.93 -0.50
N LEU A 336 7.98 17.90 0.76
CA LEU A 336 7.32 18.62 1.84
C LEU A 336 7.58 20.14 1.71
N PRO A 337 6.67 21.00 2.22
CA PRO A 337 6.95 22.43 2.34
C PRO A 337 8.22 22.68 3.15
N SER A 338 9.06 23.63 2.71
CA SER A 338 10.36 23.92 3.35
C SER A 338 10.25 24.32 4.83
N TYR A 339 9.10 24.83 5.24
CA TYR A 339 8.83 25.21 6.63
C TYR A 339 8.33 24.04 7.51
N PHE A 340 7.98 22.88 6.93
CA PHE A 340 7.31 21.79 7.66
C PHE A 340 8.13 21.29 8.84
N SER A 341 9.41 20.93 8.64
CA SER A 341 10.26 20.37 9.71
C SER A 341 10.39 21.33 10.90
N ALA A 342 10.62 22.62 10.63
CA ALA A 342 10.73 23.64 11.68
C ALA A 342 9.41 23.80 12.47
N LYS A 343 8.26 23.80 11.77
CA LYS A 343 6.95 23.89 12.43
C LYS A 343 6.60 22.64 13.22
N ALA A 344 7.01 21.48 12.75
CA ALA A 344 6.87 20.23 13.50
C ALA A 344 7.73 20.24 14.77
N ASP A 345 8.97 20.76 14.71
CA ASP A 345 9.84 20.92 15.89
C ASP A 345 9.26 21.92 16.90
N GLU A 346 8.68 23.04 16.46
CA GLU A 346 7.95 23.97 17.32
C GLU A 346 6.77 23.27 18.04
N PHE A 347 6.04 22.41 17.33
CA PHE A 347 4.94 21.64 17.92
C PHE A 347 5.43 20.61 18.93
N ILE A 348 6.51 19.88 18.65
CA ILE A 348 7.14 18.93 19.56
C ILE A 348 7.59 19.64 20.85
N ALA A 349 8.24 20.79 20.73
CA ALA A 349 8.65 21.60 21.88
C ALA A 349 7.45 22.08 22.71
N LYS A 350 6.34 22.43 22.06
CA LYS A 350 5.07 22.75 22.75
C LYS A 350 4.53 21.54 23.52
N CYS A 351 4.55 20.35 22.92
CA CYS A 351 4.15 19.12 23.61
C CYS A 351 5.03 18.84 24.83
N GLN A 352 6.34 19.06 24.71
CA GLN A 352 7.29 18.87 25.84
C GLN A 352 7.05 19.84 26.99
N SER A 353 6.55 21.06 26.72
CA SER A 353 6.25 22.05 27.75
C SER A 353 4.88 21.87 28.42
N SER A 354 4.08 20.89 27.97
CA SER A 354 2.78 20.51 28.55
C SER A 354 2.96 19.31 29.47
N ASP A 355 2.19 19.25 30.53
CA ASP A 355 2.08 18.10 31.46
C ASP A 355 0.81 17.28 31.22
N ASP A 356 0.36 17.20 29.95
CA ASP A 356 -0.84 16.51 29.52
C ASP A 356 -0.84 15.03 29.92
N ASN A 357 -1.94 14.59 30.54
CA ASN A 357 -2.22 13.18 30.79
C ASN A 357 -3.40 12.76 29.93
N ILE A 358 -3.13 12.40 28.70
CA ILE A 358 -4.13 12.07 27.67
C ILE A 358 -3.85 10.72 27.01
N PRO A 359 -4.88 10.07 26.42
CA PRO A 359 -4.62 8.88 25.59
C PRO A 359 -3.71 9.21 24.41
N SER A 360 -2.79 8.32 24.05
CA SER A 360 -1.92 8.61 22.90
C SER A 360 -2.68 8.71 21.57
N ARG A 361 -3.88 8.08 21.43
CA ARG A 361 -4.77 8.35 20.29
C ARG A 361 -5.26 9.81 20.23
N LYS A 362 -5.43 10.48 21.39
CA LYS A 362 -5.76 11.91 21.45
C LYS A 362 -4.54 12.77 21.12
N ALA A 363 -3.35 12.37 21.58
CA ALA A 363 -2.09 12.97 21.17
C ALA A 363 -1.92 12.87 19.65
N SER A 364 -2.25 11.70 19.04
CA SER A 364 -2.28 11.52 17.59
C SER A 364 -3.24 12.50 16.89
N GLN A 365 -4.45 12.69 17.41
CA GLN A 365 -5.38 13.69 16.85
C GLN A 365 -4.82 15.11 16.92
N ASN A 366 -4.15 15.47 18.02
CA ASN A 366 -3.51 16.77 18.16
C ASN A 366 -2.37 16.94 17.12
N CYS A 367 -1.64 15.86 16.79
CA CYS A 367 -0.64 15.86 15.73
C CYS A 367 -1.29 16.05 14.34
N ILE A 368 -2.39 15.35 14.06
CA ILE A 368 -3.14 15.51 12.80
C ILE A 368 -3.63 16.96 12.68
N GLU A 369 -4.20 17.55 13.73
CA GLU A 369 -4.64 18.95 13.75
C GLU A 369 -3.50 19.92 13.43
N ALA A 370 -2.32 19.70 14.02
CA ALA A 370 -1.16 20.54 13.82
C ALA A 370 -0.55 20.38 12.41
N TYR A 371 -0.40 19.16 11.94
CA TYR A 371 0.33 18.86 10.70
C TYR A 371 -0.54 18.95 9.45
N ALA A 372 -1.81 18.52 9.48
CA ALA A 372 -2.70 18.62 8.34
C ALA A 372 -2.99 20.08 7.93
N SER A 373 -2.94 21.01 8.87
CA SER A 373 -3.04 22.45 8.57
C SER A 373 -1.85 22.99 7.76
N LEU A 374 -0.71 22.30 7.79
CA LEU A 374 0.53 22.64 7.08
C LEU A 374 0.68 21.86 5.77
N LEU A 375 -0.03 20.73 5.63
CA LEU A 375 0.13 19.75 4.57
C LEU A 375 -1.21 19.45 3.90
N PRO A 376 -1.63 20.25 2.91
CA PRO A 376 -2.88 20.01 2.18
C PRO A 376 -2.88 18.70 1.39
N GLU A 377 -1.72 18.07 1.21
CA GLU A 377 -1.59 16.72 0.64
C GLU A 377 -1.84 15.59 1.65
N LEU A 378 -1.97 15.86 2.94
CA LEU A 378 -2.29 14.85 3.94
C LEU A 378 -3.77 14.46 3.83
N ILE A 379 -4.04 13.24 3.33
CA ILE A 379 -5.38 12.72 3.11
C ILE A 379 -5.66 11.57 4.07
N GLY A 380 -6.71 11.67 4.87
CA GLY A 380 -6.99 10.71 5.94
C GLY A 380 -8.27 9.92 5.79
N GLY A 381 -8.43 8.92 6.66
CA GLY A 381 -9.66 8.15 6.74
C GLY A 381 -9.65 7.09 7.83
N SER A 382 -10.82 6.50 8.09
CA SER A 382 -10.98 5.43 9.07
C SER A 382 -12.02 4.42 8.62
N ALA A 383 -11.84 3.15 9.03
CA ALA A 383 -12.77 2.06 8.78
C ALA A 383 -13.93 2.10 9.77
N ASP A 384 -14.84 3.07 9.58
CA ASP A 384 -16.04 3.32 10.43
C ASP A 384 -15.73 3.59 11.92
N LEU A 385 -14.51 3.98 12.24
CA LEU A 385 -14.02 4.19 13.60
C LEU A 385 -13.48 5.61 13.83
N THR A 386 -13.88 6.60 13.01
CA THR A 386 -13.36 7.98 13.07
C THR A 386 -13.40 8.57 14.47
N GLY A 387 -14.52 8.44 15.17
CA GLY A 387 -14.68 8.96 16.54
C GLY A 387 -13.91 8.17 17.60
N SER A 388 -13.65 6.87 17.38
CA SER A 388 -12.88 6.02 18.29
C SER A 388 -11.38 6.14 18.07
N ASN A 389 -10.95 6.22 16.81
CA ASN A 389 -9.54 6.39 16.44
C ASN A 389 -9.06 7.85 16.58
N LEU A 390 -9.99 8.81 16.62
CA LEU A 390 -9.71 10.25 16.68
C LEU A 390 -8.83 10.70 15.50
N THR A 391 -9.27 10.42 14.28
CA THR A 391 -8.48 10.64 13.05
C THR A 391 -8.97 11.80 12.20
N ASN A 392 -10.11 12.41 12.55
CA ASN A 392 -10.54 13.67 11.97
C ASN A 392 -9.95 14.87 12.74
N TRP A 393 -9.88 16.00 12.08
CA TRP A 393 -9.42 17.28 12.58
C TRP A 393 -10.38 18.40 12.20
N SER A 394 -10.17 19.63 12.68
CA SER A 394 -11.12 20.75 12.48
C SER A 394 -11.33 21.13 11.01
N GLY A 395 -10.32 20.91 10.14
CA GLY A 395 -10.39 21.13 8.70
C GLY A 395 -10.78 19.90 7.88
N SER A 396 -11.20 18.79 8.50
CA SER A 396 -11.63 17.60 7.76
C SER A 396 -12.86 17.87 6.91
N SER A 397 -12.77 17.51 5.62
CA SER A 397 -13.83 17.61 4.64
C SER A 397 -13.97 16.29 3.88
N ALA A 398 -15.18 15.71 3.90
CA ALA A 398 -15.44 14.40 3.28
C ALA A 398 -15.35 14.47 1.75
N ILE A 399 -14.55 13.60 1.14
CA ILE A 399 -14.41 13.48 -0.32
C ILE A 399 -15.74 13.07 -0.97
N SER A 400 -16.57 12.28 -0.30
CA SER A 400 -17.91 11.91 -0.78
C SER A 400 -18.88 13.08 -0.91
N GLN A 401 -18.65 14.15 -0.16
CA GLN A 401 -19.47 15.38 -0.19
C GLN A 401 -18.82 16.47 -1.04
N LYS A 402 -17.49 16.48 -1.10
CA LYS A 402 -16.72 17.54 -1.75
C LYS A 402 -15.49 16.92 -2.42
N ALA A 403 -15.41 16.98 -3.74
CA ALA A 403 -14.38 16.30 -4.49
C ALA A 403 -12.94 16.74 -4.12
N ASP A 404 -12.75 18.00 -3.70
CA ASP A 404 -11.50 18.56 -3.21
C ASP A 404 -11.27 18.32 -1.69
N GLY A 405 -12.04 17.44 -1.06
CA GLY A 405 -11.92 17.08 0.34
C GLY A 405 -10.60 16.39 0.69
N ASN A 406 -10.41 16.11 1.97
CA ASN A 406 -9.19 15.53 2.52
C ASN A 406 -9.44 14.36 3.48
N TYR A 407 -10.68 13.87 3.55
CA TYR A 407 -11.04 12.78 4.45
C TYR A 407 -11.98 11.76 3.79
N ILE A 408 -11.65 10.48 3.93
CA ILE A 408 -12.41 9.36 3.36
C ILE A 408 -13.07 8.57 4.49
N TYR A 409 -14.40 8.52 4.49
CA TYR A 409 -15.16 7.58 5.31
C TYR A 409 -15.21 6.24 4.59
N TYR A 410 -14.31 5.33 4.95
CA TYR A 410 -14.19 4.04 4.28
C TYR A 410 -15.33 3.07 4.59
N GLY A 411 -16.07 3.27 5.72
CA GLY A 411 -16.95 2.25 6.27
C GLY A 411 -16.13 1.06 6.80
N VAL A 412 -16.79 -0.05 7.14
CA VAL A 412 -16.13 -1.25 7.65
C VAL A 412 -15.47 -1.99 6.49
N ARG A 413 -14.26 -1.55 6.09
CA ARG A 413 -13.50 -2.04 4.92
C ARG A 413 -12.00 -1.93 5.17
N GLU A 414 -11.46 -2.58 6.19
CA GLU A 414 -10.05 -2.46 6.59
C GLU A 414 -9.09 -2.87 5.49
N PHE A 415 -9.42 -3.96 4.77
CA PHE A 415 -8.58 -4.46 3.69
C PHE A 415 -8.59 -3.50 2.49
N GLY A 416 -9.77 -3.14 2.02
CA GLY A 416 -9.94 -2.16 0.93
C GLY A 416 -9.32 -0.81 1.26
N MET A 417 -9.54 -0.29 2.48
CA MET A 417 -8.97 0.95 2.97
C MET A 417 -7.45 0.98 2.87
N SER A 418 -6.78 -0.06 3.35
CA SER A 418 -5.32 -0.13 3.36
C SER A 418 -4.74 -0.26 1.95
N ALA A 419 -5.40 -1.01 1.05
CA ALA A 419 -4.99 -1.12 -0.33
C ALA A 419 -5.28 0.17 -1.14
N ILE A 420 -6.41 0.85 -0.89
CA ILE A 420 -6.72 2.17 -1.48
C ILE A 420 -5.66 3.20 -1.08
N ALA A 421 -5.26 3.24 0.19
CA ALA A 421 -4.19 4.13 0.65
C ALA A 421 -2.89 3.89 -0.12
N THR A 422 -2.51 2.62 -0.32
CA THR A 422 -1.35 2.27 -1.14
C THR A 422 -1.50 2.76 -2.59
N GLY A 423 -2.70 2.64 -3.17
CA GLY A 423 -3.00 3.16 -4.51
C GLY A 423 -2.90 4.68 -4.61
N ILE A 424 -3.34 5.42 -3.59
CA ILE A 424 -3.19 6.88 -3.48
C ILE A 424 -1.70 7.26 -3.41
N ALA A 425 -0.90 6.54 -2.62
CA ALA A 425 0.54 6.75 -2.53
C ALA A 425 1.26 6.48 -3.86
N LEU A 426 0.92 5.38 -4.54
CA LEU A 426 1.46 5.03 -5.87
C LEU A 426 1.13 6.07 -6.95
N HIS A 427 -0.07 6.65 -6.89
CA HIS A 427 -0.46 7.72 -7.81
C HIS A 427 0.39 8.96 -7.61
N GLY A 428 0.73 9.29 -6.37
CA GLY A 428 1.46 10.50 -6.00
C GLY A 428 0.55 11.71 -5.78
N GLY A 429 1.14 12.79 -5.25
CA GLY A 429 0.45 14.04 -4.94
C GLY A 429 -0.25 14.08 -3.58
N PHE A 430 -0.32 12.97 -2.86
CA PHE A 430 -0.88 12.83 -1.51
C PHE A 430 -0.02 11.98 -0.59
N ILE A 431 -0.16 12.21 0.70
CA ILE A 431 0.35 11.37 1.79
C ILE A 431 -0.87 10.77 2.50
N PRO A 432 -1.23 9.51 2.23
CA PRO A 432 -2.40 8.90 2.83
C PRO A 432 -2.13 8.43 4.26
N TYR A 433 -3.12 8.66 5.16
CA TYR A 433 -3.19 7.96 6.44
C TYR A 433 -4.55 7.27 6.61
N THR A 434 -4.54 6.08 7.19
CA THR A 434 -5.74 5.27 7.42
C THR A 434 -5.77 4.76 8.84
N ALA A 435 -6.96 4.51 9.38
CA ALA A 435 -7.06 4.09 10.77
C ALA A 435 -8.10 2.99 11.01
N THR A 436 -7.74 2.12 11.94
CA THR A 436 -8.61 1.13 12.58
C THR A 436 -8.05 0.78 13.97
N PHE A 437 -8.68 -0.14 14.71
CA PHE A 437 -8.08 -0.72 15.91
C PHE A 437 -6.92 -1.64 15.52
N LEU A 438 -5.91 -1.76 16.38
CA LEU A 438 -4.73 -2.57 16.07
C LEU A 438 -5.09 -4.03 15.77
N ILE A 439 -6.04 -4.62 16.48
CA ILE A 439 -6.48 -6.00 16.23
C ILE A 439 -7.06 -6.17 14.82
N PHE A 440 -7.74 -5.15 14.27
CA PHE A 440 -8.36 -5.23 12.95
C PHE A 440 -7.37 -5.02 11.80
N MET A 441 -6.10 -4.75 12.10
CA MET A 441 -5.03 -4.87 11.12
C MET A 441 -4.99 -6.27 10.49
N GLU A 442 -5.46 -7.30 11.20
CA GLU A 442 -5.51 -8.67 10.68
C GLU A 442 -6.40 -8.80 9.43
N TYR A 443 -7.51 -8.05 9.34
CA TYR A 443 -8.32 -7.97 8.11
C TYR A 443 -7.53 -7.36 6.95
N ALA A 444 -6.64 -6.42 7.22
CA ALA A 444 -5.86 -5.67 6.24
C ALA A 444 -4.44 -6.23 6.02
N ARG A 445 -4.05 -7.30 6.72
CA ARG A 445 -2.66 -7.77 6.84
C ARG A 445 -1.94 -7.88 5.49
N ASN A 446 -2.62 -8.39 4.48
CA ASN A 446 -2.02 -8.56 3.15
C ASN A 446 -1.79 -7.22 2.45
N ALA A 447 -2.73 -6.27 2.52
CA ALA A 447 -2.55 -4.93 1.93
C ALA A 447 -1.41 -4.15 2.61
N VAL A 448 -1.32 -4.23 3.93
CA VAL A 448 -0.22 -3.63 4.72
C VAL A 448 1.14 -4.22 4.29
N ARG A 449 1.19 -5.55 4.09
CA ARG A 449 2.37 -6.22 3.56
C ARG A 449 2.72 -5.77 2.16
N MET A 450 1.74 -5.58 1.26
CA MET A 450 1.96 -5.13 -0.10
C MET A 450 2.47 -3.68 -0.14
N SER A 451 1.97 -2.79 0.73
CA SER A 451 2.51 -1.44 0.88
C SER A 451 4.01 -1.47 1.26
N ALA A 452 4.37 -2.35 2.20
CA ALA A 452 5.77 -2.52 2.63
C ALA A 452 6.66 -3.15 1.53
N LEU A 453 6.13 -4.12 0.76
CA LEU A 453 6.82 -4.73 -0.37
C LEU A 453 7.15 -3.70 -1.45
N MET A 454 6.19 -2.85 -1.79
CA MET A 454 6.34 -1.76 -2.76
C MET A 454 7.04 -0.52 -2.20
N LYS A 455 7.37 -0.50 -0.90
CA LYS A 455 8.00 0.61 -0.19
C LYS A 455 7.22 1.93 -0.31
N GLN A 456 5.88 1.87 -0.27
CA GLN A 456 5.04 3.03 -0.43
C GLN A 456 4.86 3.80 0.87
N GLN A 457 4.83 5.13 0.78
CA GLN A 457 4.55 6.01 1.90
C GLN A 457 3.06 5.97 2.26
N SER A 458 2.68 5.03 3.13
CA SER A 458 1.34 4.93 3.70
C SER A 458 1.45 4.98 5.22
N ILE A 459 0.63 5.79 5.88
CA ILE A 459 0.63 5.90 7.35
C ILE A 459 -0.57 5.11 7.88
N PHE A 460 -0.30 4.02 8.58
CA PHE A 460 -1.30 3.18 9.21
C PHE A 460 -1.43 3.57 10.69
N VAL A 461 -2.54 4.18 11.06
CA VAL A 461 -2.85 4.59 12.44
C VAL A 461 -3.65 3.48 13.09
N TYR A 462 -3.09 2.87 14.11
CA TYR A 462 -3.73 1.83 14.88
C TYR A 462 -3.96 2.29 16.32
N THR A 463 -5.18 2.20 16.80
CA THR A 463 -5.50 2.53 18.19
C THR A 463 -5.94 1.30 18.97
N HIS A 464 -6.16 1.45 20.29
CA HIS A 464 -6.52 0.33 21.17
C HIS A 464 -5.43 -0.76 21.17
N ASP A 465 -4.23 -0.32 21.52
CA ASP A 465 -2.94 -1.00 21.30
C ASP A 465 -2.70 -2.25 22.14
N SER A 466 -3.48 -2.50 23.21
CA SER A 466 -3.23 -3.57 24.17
C SER A 466 -4.46 -3.95 24.98
N ILE A 467 -4.30 -4.88 25.93
CA ILE A 467 -5.31 -5.22 26.95
C ILE A 467 -5.76 -4.00 27.76
N GLY A 468 -4.97 -2.93 27.81
CA GLY A 468 -5.29 -1.67 28.47
C GLY A 468 -6.54 -0.97 27.93
N GLN A 469 -7.06 -1.38 26.76
CA GLN A 469 -8.35 -0.90 26.26
C GLN A 469 -9.55 -1.33 27.11
N GLY A 470 -9.46 -2.48 27.81
CA GLY A 470 -10.41 -2.88 28.82
C GLY A 470 -11.52 -3.82 28.34
N GLU A 471 -12.75 -3.43 28.60
CA GLU A 471 -13.95 -4.24 28.71
C GLU A 471 -14.37 -4.97 27.42
N ASP A 472 -13.96 -4.49 26.23
CA ASP A 472 -14.29 -5.11 24.94
C ASP A 472 -13.75 -6.55 24.82
N GLY A 473 -12.70 -6.87 25.61
CA GLY A 473 -12.22 -8.23 25.78
C GLY A 473 -11.35 -8.77 24.64
N PRO A 474 -11.10 -10.10 24.64
CA PRO A 474 -10.08 -10.74 23.79
C PRO A 474 -10.25 -10.53 22.29
N THR A 475 -11.49 -10.34 21.82
CA THR A 475 -11.77 -10.12 20.39
C THR A 475 -11.28 -8.76 19.89
N HIS A 476 -10.98 -7.82 20.79
CA HIS A 476 -10.54 -6.45 20.50
C HIS A 476 -9.14 -6.16 21.06
N GLN A 477 -8.58 -7.04 21.87
CA GLN A 477 -7.29 -6.87 22.52
C GLN A 477 -6.16 -7.51 21.70
N PRO A 478 -5.27 -6.72 21.08
CA PRO A 478 -4.15 -7.26 20.33
C PRO A 478 -3.10 -7.85 21.28
N VAL A 479 -2.45 -8.92 20.83
CA VAL A 479 -1.33 -9.60 21.50
C VAL A 479 -0.16 -9.78 20.54
N GLU A 480 -0.39 -10.43 19.39
CA GLU A 480 0.64 -10.77 18.40
C GLU A 480 0.85 -9.72 17.30
N GLN A 481 -0.03 -8.73 17.18
CA GLN A 481 -0.06 -7.78 16.06
C GLN A 481 1.20 -6.90 15.99
N LEU A 482 1.71 -6.44 17.14
CA LEU A 482 2.96 -5.65 17.19
C LEU A 482 4.15 -6.46 16.67
N ALA A 483 4.28 -7.73 17.08
CA ALA A 483 5.34 -8.61 16.58
C ALA A 483 5.20 -8.81 15.05
N SER A 484 3.97 -9.05 14.57
CA SER A 484 3.67 -9.21 13.15
C SER A 484 4.06 -7.97 12.33
N LEU A 485 3.75 -6.77 12.80
CA LEU A 485 4.15 -5.51 12.14
C LEU A 485 5.67 -5.35 12.12
N ARG A 486 6.33 -5.51 13.27
CA ARG A 486 7.79 -5.35 13.44
C ARG A 486 8.61 -6.36 12.64
N THR A 487 8.07 -7.54 12.34
CA THR A 487 8.76 -8.55 11.51
C THR A 487 8.48 -8.38 10.01
N THR A 488 7.65 -7.43 9.61
CA THR A 488 7.38 -7.12 8.20
C THR A 488 8.54 -6.29 7.63
N PRO A 489 9.27 -6.77 6.62
CA PRO A 489 10.34 -5.98 6.00
C PRO A 489 9.84 -4.62 5.49
N ASN A 490 10.68 -3.60 5.58
CA ASN A 490 10.42 -2.21 5.17
C ASN A 490 9.30 -1.48 5.96
N MET A 491 8.67 -2.11 6.96
CA MET A 491 7.69 -1.49 7.84
C MET A 491 8.42 -0.74 8.95
N SER A 492 8.04 0.52 9.22
CA SER A 492 8.43 1.24 10.43
C SER A 492 7.28 1.20 11.43
N VAL A 493 7.58 0.90 12.70
CA VAL A 493 6.55 0.75 13.75
C VAL A 493 6.88 1.64 14.93
N TRP A 494 5.96 2.56 15.26
CA TRP A 494 6.07 3.46 16.40
C TRP A 494 4.95 3.20 17.41
N ARG A 495 5.32 3.01 18.67
CA ARG A 495 4.39 2.87 19.80
C ARG A 495 4.77 3.88 20.89
N PRO A 496 4.32 5.14 20.78
CA PRO A 496 4.73 6.22 21.68
C PRO A 496 4.08 6.13 23.06
N CYS A 497 4.82 6.61 24.08
CA CYS A 497 4.40 6.56 25.48
C CYS A 497 3.67 7.83 25.96
N ASP A 498 3.67 8.91 25.18
CA ASP A 498 3.02 10.17 25.54
C ASP A 498 2.82 11.10 24.33
N ASN A 499 2.38 12.32 24.60
CA ASN A 499 2.15 13.35 23.59
C ASN A 499 3.42 13.72 22.80
N VAL A 500 4.58 13.75 23.45
CA VAL A 500 5.86 14.15 22.82
C VAL A 500 6.35 13.09 21.84
N GLU A 501 6.42 11.83 22.29
CA GLU A 501 6.79 10.72 21.40
C GLU A 501 5.79 10.57 20.25
N SER A 502 4.48 10.84 20.48
CA SER A 502 3.47 10.83 19.43
C SER A 502 3.73 11.89 18.35
N ALA A 503 4.16 13.09 18.75
CA ALA A 503 4.49 14.17 17.82
C ALA A 503 5.73 13.84 16.98
N VAL A 504 6.78 13.26 17.60
CA VAL A 504 7.97 12.79 16.88
C VAL A 504 7.63 11.64 15.93
N ALA A 505 6.81 10.68 16.37
CA ALA A 505 6.39 9.54 15.54
C ALA A 505 5.63 10.00 14.28
N TRP A 506 4.69 10.93 14.41
CA TRP A 506 3.98 11.52 13.27
C TRP A 506 4.90 12.30 12.33
N LYS A 507 5.81 13.13 12.86
CA LYS A 507 6.83 13.82 12.05
C LYS A 507 7.64 12.81 11.26
N SER A 508 8.17 11.78 11.93
CA SER A 508 8.96 10.71 11.31
C SER A 508 8.18 9.96 10.22
N ALA A 509 6.89 9.68 10.43
CA ALA A 509 6.03 9.02 9.44
C ALA A 509 5.80 9.88 8.19
N ILE A 510 5.61 11.19 8.36
CA ILE A 510 5.42 12.15 7.26
C ILE A 510 6.73 12.35 6.47
N GLU A 511 7.87 12.44 7.14
CA GLU A 511 9.18 12.62 6.51
C GLU A 511 9.72 11.34 5.84
N ARG A 512 9.18 10.16 6.21
CA ARG A 512 9.59 8.87 5.65
C ARG A 512 8.96 8.64 4.27
N GLN A 513 9.72 8.85 3.21
CA GLN A 513 9.27 8.67 1.82
C GLN A 513 9.37 7.22 1.31
N VAL A 514 10.14 6.37 1.96
CA VAL A 514 10.41 5.00 1.51
C VAL A 514 9.89 3.99 2.53
N GLY A 515 8.76 3.39 2.22
CA GLY A 515 8.08 2.38 3.04
C GLY A 515 7.01 2.97 3.96
N PRO A 516 6.06 2.14 4.37
CA PRO A 516 4.96 2.54 5.23
C PRO A 516 5.39 2.67 6.69
N THR A 517 4.60 3.44 7.45
CA THR A 517 4.76 3.57 8.90
C THR A 517 3.47 3.18 9.60
N SER A 518 3.56 2.31 10.61
CA SER A 518 2.49 1.97 11.53
C SER A 518 2.65 2.76 12.83
N LEU A 519 1.69 3.60 13.15
CA LEU A 519 1.61 4.39 14.38
C LEU A 519 0.60 3.75 15.33
N VAL A 520 1.04 3.30 16.49
CA VAL A 520 0.25 2.49 17.42
C VAL A 520 -0.02 3.25 18.71
N PHE A 521 -1.30 3.46 19.03
CA PHE A 521 -1.74 4.36 20.11
C PHE A 521 -2.68 3.70 21.10
N SER A 522 -2.58 4.13 22.36
CA SER A 522 -3.40 3.65 23.47
C SER A 522 -4.81 4.26 23.49
N ARG A 523 -5.78 3.54 24.09
CA ARG A 523 -7.08 4.06 24.50
C ARG A 523 -7.02 4.77 25.85
N GLN A 524 -6.25 4.24 26.79
CA GLN A 524 -6.08 4.78 28.13
C GLN A 524 -5.13 6.01 28.14
N ASN A 525 -5.29 6.84 29.17
CA ASN A 525 -4.44 7.99 29.39
C ASN A 525 -3.01 7.55 29.71
N LEU A 526 -2.05 8.32 29.20
CA LEU A 526 -0.63 8.15 29.45
C LEU A 526 -0.06 9.45 30.04
N PRO A 527 0.67 9.37 31.16
CA PRO A 527 1.26 10.56 31.78
C PRO A 527 2.45 11.05 30.95
N HIS A 528 2.59 12.36 30.89
CA HIS A 528 3.75 13.02 30.31
C HIS A 528 5.06 12.55 30.95
N GLN A 529 6.10 12.35 30.15
CA GLN A 529 7.45 12.02 30.60
C GLN A 529 8.35 13.25 30.46
N ALA A 530 8.96 13.70 31.57
CA ALA A 530 9.92 14.81 31.53
C ALA A 530 11.22 14.37 30.83
N ARG A 531 11.77 15.22 29.95
CA ARG A 531 12.98 14.95 29.17
C ARG A 531 13.89 16.19 29.13
N SER A 532 15.20 15.95 29.07
CA SER A 532 16.17 16.98 28.67
C SER A 532 16.09 17.23 27.15
N ASP A 533 16.72 18.31 26.69
CA ASP A 533 16.80 18.63 25.25
C ASP A 533 17.48 17.51 24.45
N GLU A 534 18.54 16.89 25.02
CA GLU A 534 19.24 15.76 24.40
C GLU A 534 18.31 14.51 24.28
N GLN A 535 17.53 14.24 25.32
CA GLN A 535 16.56 13.13 25.31
C GLN A 535 15.45 13.40 24.30
N LEU A 536 14.96 14.64 24.20
CA LEU A 536 13.96 15.05 23.24
C LEU A 536 14.43 14.80 21.79
N GLN A 537 15.66 15.19 21.47
CA GLN A 537 16.27 14.94 20.17
C GLN A 537 16.47 13.43 19.89
N ALA A 538 16.79 12.67 20.92
CA ALA A 538 17.09 11.25 20.81
C ALA A 538 15.84 10.37 20.54
N ILE A 539 14.61 10.88 20.76
CA ILE A 539 13.37 10.14 20.43
C ILE A 539 13.36 9.72 18.96
N SER A 540 13.79 10.62 18.06
CA SER A 540 13.83 10.37 16.61
C SER A 540 14.78 9.23 16.21
N ARG A 541 15.66 8.78 17.12
CA ARG A 541 16.57 7.65 16.95
C ARG A 541 15.92 6.29 17.32
N GLY A 542 14.66 6.27 17.74
CA GLY A 542 13.85 5.05 17.94
C GLY A 542 13.97 4.42 19.32
N ALA A 543 15.04 4.64 20.05
CA ALA A 543 15.19 4.32 21.48
C ALA A 543 16.17 5.29 22.13
N TYR A 544 15.93 5.58 23.41
CA TYR A 544 16.79 6.49 24.17
C TYR A 544 16.71 6.19 25.68
N ILE A 545 17.74 6.65 26.40
CA ILE A 545 17.80 6.52 27.86
C ILE A 545 16.87 7.58 28.47
N LEU A 546 15.72 7.15 29.01
CA LEU A 546 14.78 8.04 29.68
C LEU A 546 15.21 8.33 31.13
N LYS A 547 15.70 7.30 31.84
CA LYS A 547 16.23 7.44 33.20
C LYS A 547 17.53 6.66 33.33
N ASP A 548 18.61 7.34 33.67
CA ASP A 548 19.92 6.70 33.92
C ASP A 548 20.25 6.58 35.40
N CYS A 549 21.26 5.78 35.70
CA CYS A 549 21.89 5.67 37.02
C CYS A 549 23.32 6.26 37.02
N GLN A 550 23.91 6.44 38.19
CA GLN A 550 25.32 6.84 38.29
C GLN A 550 26.25 5.66 37.93
N GLY A 551 27.08 5.82 36.91
CA GLY A 551 28.04 4.82 36.44
C GLY A 551 27.37 3.75 35.58
N GLU A 552 28.02 2.60 35.45
CA GLU A 552 27.48 1.50 34.62
C GLU A 552 26.23 0.88 35.27
N PRO A 553 25.13 0.68 34.52
CA PRO A 553 23.95 0.06 35.06
C PRO A 553 24.13 -1.45 35.33
N ALA A 554 23.59 -1.92 36.43
CA ALA A 554 23.55 -3.33 36.75
C ALA A 554 22.40 -4.06 36.05
N VAL A 555 21.36 -3.31 35.68
CA VAL A 555 20.17 -3.82 34.97
C VAL A 555 19.61 -2.73 34.05
N ILE A 556 19.07 -3.14 32.90
CA ILE A 556 18.35 -2.27 31.97
C ILE A 556 16.91 -2.74 31.87
N VAL A 557 15.96 -1.82 32.06
CA VAL A 557 14.54 -2.01 31.77
C VAL A 557 14.25 -1.35 30.44
N LEU A 558 13.65 -2.11 29.51
CA LEU A 558 13.20 -1.62 28.19
C LEU A 558 11.69 -1.57 28.22
N ALA A 559 11.11 -0.45 27.81
CA ALA A 559 9.66 -0.29 27.74
C ALA A 559 9.25 0.51 26.52
N THR A 560 7.99 0.37 26.10
CA THR A 560 7.42 1.12 24.99
C THR A 560 5.94 1.40 25.29
N GLY A 561 5.40 2.46 24.70
CA GLY A 561 3.99 2.79 24.84
C GLY A 561 3.54 2.95 26.29
N SER A 562 2.39 2.39 26.63
CA SER A 562 1.77 2.51 27.96
C SER A 562 2.62 1.95 29.11
N GLU A 563 3.58 1.09 28.84
CA GLU A 563 4.39 0.45 29.89
C GLU A 563 5.58 1.30 30.34
N VAL A 564 5.89 2.41 29.66
CA VAL A 564 7.02 3.29 30.01
C VAL A 564 6.80 3.93 31.40
N ALA A 565 5.61 4.41 31.70
CA ALA A 565 5.35 5.09 32.97
C ALA A 565 5.49 4.17 34.18
N ILE A 566 4.96 2.93 34.12
CA ILE A 566 5.11 1.96 35.20
C ILE A 566 6.56 1.48 35.32
N SER A 567 7.29 1.41 34.23
CA SER A 567 8.70 1.06 34.21
C SER A 567 9.56 2.17 34.82
N LEU A 568 9.20 3.44 34.64
CA LEU A 568 9.88 4.57 35.30
C LEU A 568 9.72 4.48 36.82
N ALA A 569 8.49 4.27 37.31
CA ALA A 569 8.23 4.10 38.73
C ALA A 569 9.01 2.92 39.34
N ALA A 570 9.10 1.80 38.60
CA ALA A 570 9.88 0.65 39.00
C ALA A 570 11.40 0.96 39.10
N VAL A 571 11.95 1.64 38.10
CA VAL A 571 13.37 2.03 38.07
C VAL A 571 13.69 3.02 39.19
N GLU A 572 12.83 3.98 39.47
CA GLU A 572 13.00 4.89 40.60
C GLU A 572 12.99 4.17 41.95
N THR A 573 12.10 3.19 42.12
CA THR A 573 12.07 2.32 43.32
C THR A 573 13.38 1.53 43.45
N LEU A 574 13.87 0.90 42.37
CA LEU A 574 15.13 0.16 42.35
C LEU A 574 16.33 1.06 42.70
N GLN A 575 16.38 2.25 42.14
CA GLN A 575 17.45 3.23 42.43
C GLN A 575 17.39 3.70 43.89
N ALA A 576 16.20 3.91 44.46
CA ALA A 576 16.04 4.26 45.88
C ALA A 576 16.54 3.15 46.82
N GLU A 577 16.47 1.89 46.38
CA GLU A 577 17.02 0.73 47.09
C GLU A 577 18.53 0.51 46.82
N GLY A 578 19.18 1.37 46.02
CA GLY A 578 20.59 1.27 45.72
C GLY A 578 20.95 0.40 44.51
N ILE A 579 19.99 -0.09 43.77
CA ILE A 579 20.19 -0.89 42.54
C ILE A 579 20.40 0.05 41.35
N LYS A 580 21.52 -0.08 40.63
CA LYS A 580 21.83 0.72 39.45
C LYS A 580 20.98 0.26 38.26
N ALA A 581 19.78 0.77 38.16
CA ALA A 581 18.84 0.48 37.08
C ALA A 581 18.79 1.63 36.07
N ARG A 582 18.75 1.29 34.78
CA ARG A 582 18.51 2.21 33.65
C ARG A 582 17.17 1.91 33.03
N LEU A 583 16.41 2.94 32.65
CA LEU A 583 15.21 2.83 31.82
C LEU A 583 15.52 3.32 30.41
N VAL A 584 15.19 2.49 29.43
CA VAL A 584 15.20 2.83 27.99
C VAL A 584 13.76 2.86 27.50
N SER A 585 13.31 4.02 26.99
CA SER A 585 12.09 4.10 26.16
C SER A 585 12.46 3.75 24.73
N MET A 586 11.69 2.81 24.13
CA MET A 586 11.94 2.30 22.78
C MET A 586 10.67 2.44 21.92
N PRO A 587 10.29 3.67 21.52
CA PRO A 587 9.10 3.89 20.73
C PRO A 587 9.14 3.27 19.33
N SER A 588 10.33 3.07 18.73
CA SER A 588 10.48 2.44 17.41
C SER A 588 11.73 1.57 17.35
N VAL A 589 11.50 0.27 17.28
CA VAL A 589 12.57 -0.73 17.28
C VAL A 589 13.38 -0.72 15.99
N ASP A 590 12.72 -0.65 14.84
CA ASP A 590 13.35 -0.66 13.52
C ASP A 590 14.23 0.58 13.29
N VAL A 591 13.78 1.74 13.77
CA VAL A 591 14.57 2.99 13.72
C VAL A 591 15.79 2.90 14.62
N PHE A 592 15.68 2.30 15.80
CA PHE A 592 16.83 2.07 16.69
C PHE A 592 17.84 1.08 16.10
N GLU A 593 17.37 -0.01 15.50
CA GLU A 593 18.24 -1.01 14.87
C GLU A 593 19.01 -0.44 13.66
N ALA A 594 18.48 0.59 13.03
CA ALA A 594 19.14 1.28 11.91
C ALA A 594 20.20 2.30 12.36
N GLN A 595 20.34 2.56 13.68
CA GLN A 595 21.36 3.47 14.20
C GLN A 595 22.77 2.86 14.11
N ASP A 596 23.79 3.73 14.21
CA ASP A 596 25.17 3.29 14.31
C ASP A 596 25.45 2.45 15.58
N ALA A 597 26.47 1.60 15.51
CA ALA A 597 26.79 0.68 16.58
C ALA A 597 27.16 1.40 17.90
N ASP A 598 27.77 2.56 17.81
CA ASP A 598 28.20 3.34 19.00
C ASP A 598 26.96 3.84 19.76
N TYR A 599 25.93 4.31 19.06
CA TYR A 599 24.68 4.70 19.70
C TYR A 599 23.93 3.51 20.29
N GLN A 600 23.87 2.40 19.56
CA GLN A 600 23.24 1.19 20.08
C GLN A 600 23.94 0.70 21.35
N GLU A 601 25.28 0.73 21.38
CA GLU A 601 26.07 0.37 22.56
C GLU A 601 25.89 1.38 23.71
N GLN A 602 25.78 2.66 23.42
CA GLN A 602 25.49 3.69 24.43
C GLN A 602 24.14 3.44 25.13
N VAL A 603 23.10 3.10 24.37
CA VAL A 603 21.75 2.89 24.91
C VAL A 603 21.62 1.53 25.57
N LEU A 604 22.12 0.48 24.92
CA LEU A 604 22.03 -0.93 25.33
C LEU A 604 23.41 -1.60 25.37
N PRO A 605 24.31 -1.22 26.28
CA PRO A 605 25.66 -1.78 26.34
C PRO A 605 25.63 -3.30 26.44
N MET A 606 26.45 -3.97 25.64
CA MET A 606 26.55 -5.44 25.58
C MET A 606 27.07 -6.05 26.88
N SER A 607 27.80 -5.29 27.68
CA SER A 607 28.28 -5.67 29.02
C SER A 607 27.12 -5.93 29.99
N VAL A 608 25.97 -5.24 29.80
CA VAL A 608 24.81 -5.38 30.70
C VAL A 608 23.85 -6.45 30.17
N ARG A 609 23.98 -7.66 30.71
CA ARG A 609 23.20 -8.84 30.31
C ARG A 609 21.85 -8.96 31.03
N ARG A 610 21.73 -8.36 32.22
CA ARG A 610 20.47 -8.34 32.98
C ARG A 610 19.54 -7.30 32.37
N ARG A 611 18.63 -7.78 31.54
CA ARG A 611 17.66 -6.91 30.84
C ARG A 611 16.25 -7.41 31.06
N VAL A 612 15.31 -6.49 31.29
CA VAL A 612 13.89 -6.76 31.43
C VAL A 612 13.16 -5.93 30.38
N ALA A 613 12.43 -6.57 29.46
CA ALA A 613 11.52 -5.89 28.54
C ALA A 613 10.10 -5.94 29.11
N VAL A 614 9.37 -4.82 28.93
CA VAL A 614 7.99 -4.68 29.42
C VAL A 614 7.11 -4.16 28.30
N GLU A 615 6.22 -5.00 27.80
CA GLU A 615 5.24 -4.64 26.76
C GLU A 615 3.97 -5.48 26.88
N ALA A 616 2.81 -4.88 26.91
CA ALA A 616 1.51 -5.55 26.91
C ALA A 616 1.18 -6.14 25.52
N ALA A 617 2.05 -7.02 25.05
CA ALA A 617 2.00 -7.75 23.78
C ALA A 617 2.76 -9.08 23.92
N GLY A 618 2.80 -9.91 22.86
CA GLY A 618 3.50 -11.19 22.85
C GLY A 618 5.00 -11.06 23.18
N VAL A 619 5.50 -11.97 24.03
CA VAL A 619 6.84 -11.88 24.64
C VAL A 619 8.00 -12.14 23.69
N ASP A 620 7.80 -12.93 22.62
CA ASP A 620 8.90 -13.53 21.86
C ASP A 620 9.74 -12.50 21.08
N TYR A 621 9.13 -11.43 20.61
CA TYR A 621 9.84 -10.39 19.86
C TYR A 621 10.98 -9.74 20.66
N TRP A 622 10.79 -9.60 21.98
CA TRP A 622 11.78 -8.95 22.85
C TRP A 622 13.00 -9.81 23.18
N ARG A 623 12.96 -11.12 22.87
CA ARG A 623 14.09 -12.04 23.13
C ARG A 623 15.39 -11.58 22.48
N LYS A 624 15.33 -10.93 21.32
CA LYS A 624 16.53 -10.41 20.64
C LYS A 624 17.25 -9.30 21.41
N PHE A 625 16.53 -8.54 22.26
CA PHE A 625 17.10 -7.45 23.07
C PHE A 625 17.49 -7.87 24.46
N VAL A 626 16.71 -8.76 25.06
CA VAL A 626 17.01 -9.23 26.42
C VAL A 626 17.95 -10.44 26.45
N GLY A 627 18.04 -11.19 25.36
CA GLY A 627 18.85 -12.41 25.27
C GLY A 627 18.28 -13.57 26.09
N LEU A 628 19.07 -14.64 26.25
CA LEU A 628 18.66 -15.84 27.00
C LEU A 628 18.66 -15.62 28.53
N ASP A 629 19.49 -14.71 29.01
CA ASP A 629 19.62 -14.40 30.44
C ASP A 629 18.57 -13.36 30.90
N GLY A 630 17.96 -12.65 29.95
CA GLY A 630 16.99 -11.60 30.26
C GLY A 630 15.56 -12.12 30.45
N LYS A 631 14.71 -11.22 30.91
CA LYS A 631 13.30 -11.52 31.22
C LYS A 631 12.37 -10.61 30.43
N VAL A 632 11.15 -11.09 30.17
CA VAL A 632 10.11 -10.31 29.49
C VAL A 632 8.83 -10.38 30.31
N ILE A 633 8.28 -9.21 30.63
CA ILE A 633 6.93 -9.06 31.16
C ILE A 633 6.02 -8.73 29.98
N GLY A 634 5.17 -9.65 29.58
CA GLY A 634 4.32 -9.59 28.39
C GLY A 634 3.21 -10.62 28.43
N MET A 635 2.48 -10.73 27.32
CA MET A 635 1.35 -11.62 27.18
C MET A 635 1.77 -13.01 26.70
N HIS A 636 1.29 -14.06 27.38
CA HIS A 636 1.43 -15.46 27.02
C HIS A 636 0.13 -16.10 26.56
N THR A 637 -0.99 -15.40 26.77
CA THR A 637 -2.35 -15.80 26.44
C THR A 637 -3.09 -14.61 25.85
N PHE A 638 -4.30 -14.84 25.34
CA PHE A 638 -5.22 -13.76 25.06
C PHE A 638 -5.62 -13.01 26.33
N GLY A 639 -6.14 -11.80 26.18
CA GLY A 639 -6.65 -11.02 27.29
C GLY A 639 -8.01 -11.49 27.80
N GLU A 640 -8.67 -10.68 28.64
CA GLU A 640 -9.95 -10.97 29.28
C GLU A 640 -10.86 -9.72 29.25
N SER A 641 -12.17 -9.91 29.47
CA SER A 641 -13.12 -8.80 29.59
C SER A 641 -13.19 -8.29 31.02
N ALA A 642 -12.51 -7.18 31.29
CA ALA A 642 -12.55 -6.47 32.57
C ALA A 642 -12.07 -5.01 32.36
N PRO A 643 -12.22 -4.10 33.35
CA PRO A 643 -11.61 -2.78 33.28
C PRO A 643 -10.10 -2.83 33.06
N GLY A 644 -9.59 -1.96 32.18
CA GLY A 644 -8.18 -1.95 31.79
C GLY A 644 -7.19 -2.02 32.96
N PRO A 645 -7.30 -1.20 34.02
CA PRO A 645 -6.40 -1.28 35.17
C PRO A 645 -6.40 -2.66 35.87
N VAL A 646 -7.56 -3.32 35.95
CA VAL A 646 -7.68 -4.67 36.54
C VAL A 646 -6.93 -5.67 35.66
N LEU A 647 -7.03 -5.56 34.33
CA LEU A 647 -6.31 -6.42 33.41
C LEU A 647 -4.79 -6.21 33.48
N MET A 648 -4.34 -4.94 33.51
CA MET A 648 -2.92 -4.64 33.64
C MET A 648 -2.32 -5.24 34.91
N GLU A 649 -3.02 -5.13 36.06
CA GLU A 649 -2.60 -5.74 37.30
C GLU A 649 -2.62 -7.28 37.23
N HIS A 650 -3.72 -7.87 36.71
CA HIS A 650 -3.89 -9.33 36.58
C HIS A 650 -2.78 -9.97 35.74
N PHE A 651 -2.40 -9.37 34.64
CA PHE A 651 -1.35 -9.85 33.76
C PHE A 651 0.07 -9.40 34.16
N GLY A 652 0.20 -8.73 35.30
CA GLY A 652 1.48 -8.38 35.90
C GLY A 652 2.15 -7.13 35.37
N PHE A 653 1.42 -6.25 34.70
CA PHE A 653 1.95 -4.95 34.26
C PHE A 653 1.85 -3.93 35.39
N SER A 654 2.72 -4.08 36.40
CA SER A 654 2.82 -3.18 37.53
C SER A 654 4.28 -2.89 37.88
N ALA A 655 4.53 -1.74 38.55
CA ALA A 655 5.87 -1.36 38.99
C ALA A 655 6.44 -2.39 39.98
N GLU A 656 5.62 -2.94 40.87
CA GLU A 656 5.98 -3.94 41.89
C GLU A 656 6.48 -5.23 41.23
N ASN A 657 5.78 -5.71 40.17
CA ASN A 657 6.20 -6.91 39.44
C ASN A 657 7.49 -6.69 38.66
N ILE A 658 7.70 -5.50 38.08
CA ILE A 658 8.97 -5.15 37.41
C ILE A 658 10.10 -5.18 38.43
N VAL A 659 9.93 -4.57 39.62
CA VAL A 659 10.92 -4.59 40.72
C VAL A 659 11.21 -6.04 41.16
N ALA A 660 10.17 -6.86 41.37
CA ALA A 660 10.32 -8.26 41.75
C ALA A 660 11.06 -9.06 40.65
N THR A 661 10.75 -8.81 39.39
CA THR A 661 11.39 -9.46 38.23
C THR A 661 12.87 -9.12 38.15
N VAL A 662 13.25 -7.84 38.37
CA VAL A 662 14.65 -7.43 38.42
C VAL A 662 15.37 -8.10 39.59
N LYS A 663 14.81 -8.08 40.79
CA LYS A 663 15.45 -8.73 41.99
C LYS A 663 15.61 -10.23 41.81
N SER A 664 14.78 -10.88 41.01
CA SER A 664 14.87 -12.31 40.76
C SER A 664 16.05 -12.75 39.87
N PHE A 665 16.90 -11.80 39.40
CA PHE A 665 18.20 -12.15 38.82
C PHE A 665 19.24 -12.57 39.85
N ASP A 666 19.07 -12.22 41.12
CA ASP A 666 19.98 -12.52 42.21
C ASP A 666 19.50 -13.71 43.06
N ALA A 667 18.32 -14.26 42.79
CA ALA A 667 17.74 -15.42 43.41
C ALA A 667 18.08 -16.69 42.63
#